data_d4fb6a99461c47324b98cc919f572662
#
_entry.id   d4fb6a99461c47324b98cc919f572662
#
_cell.length_a   1.000
_cell.length_b   1.000
_cell.length_c   1.000
_cell.angle_alpha   90.00
_cell.angle_beta   90.00
_cell.angle_gamma   90.00
#
_symmetry.space_group_name_H-M   'P 1'
#
loop_
_entity.id
_entity.type
_entity.pdbx_description
1 polymer ?
#
loop_
_entity_poly.entity_id
_entity_poly.type
_entity_poly.pdbx_seq_one_letter_code
_entity_poly.pdbx_strand_id
1 'polypeptide(L)'
;MKVTMNPRYLFYIMVMILAGVVSQQITNFWKLPSQIHAQSSPEELASKQNRIVLPPIQPEFKGKIGKNFKESTPDWNPALPMKAPAGAPNIILVVLDDVGYGHLGCYGGPIQTPNIDKLASTGLRYNNFHTTALCSPSRGVLLTGRNHHAIGLAAITEGATGFPGNYGNIPKSAAMIPETLKQNGYNTMALGKWHLAPYTAYTAAGPFDRWPLGMGFEKYYGFLGGETDQWAPLLCQDNHFIDTPTRNGYHLTEDLVDHTINYIRDQQQANTGRPFFTYLALGACHAPLHAPKDYIAKYQGKFEQGWDKVREETFERQKKMGIIPSNSILPPANSGIQPWSNLSDNQKKVYCKLQEVFSGYLDHADYQLGRLFNVLDEMKIRDNTLIMVVSDNGASQEGLQNGTLNTDRYRSFFPDTIPEMIKNLDQAGGPSSDPHYPMGWAMAGNSPLKRWKQDTHAGGNTDPFIVSWPAKIKDGGSIRNQYHHLVDVVPTILELTGLPAPTSVNGVSQMPLHGVSMAYTFSDAKAKTTKKVQYYEMLGSRAIWSDGWTAVTWHKKDSSWDDDIWELYADDDFTQSNDLSKIHPEKLSQLQKLWQTEAEKYNVLPLDDRRFERAADPTRPVAALPKKLYAFYPGTSILHPLAAPQMMGKEHTISAYVEIPEGAEGVLACSGGEFGGWSLFMKNKKLHFVHNYLKIQEFTVSSPDQIPAGKHNLSIHFTPTAKNSKPDFITGDIKLFVDGKNVASLTGIKSAFNYSAMTGFGLLVGRNIGTPVSQEYKVPFAFTGKIEKVDIELK
;
A
#
# COMPACT_ATOMS: atom_id res chain seq x y z
N MET A 1 61.52 64.64 1.06
CA MET A 1 60.75 63.97 0.04
C MET A 1 59.49 63.40 0.70
N LYS A 2 58.40 64.12 0.65
CA LYS A 2 57.11 63.61 1.15
C LYS A 2 56.50 62.73 0.07
N VAL A 3 56.44 61.43 0.29
CA VAL A 3 55.73 60.49 -0.57
C VAL A 3 54.27 60.48 -0.13
N THR A 4 53.40 61.14 -0.92
CA THR A 4 51.94 61.03 -0.75
C THR A 4 51.43 59.76 -1.36
N MET A 5 51.06 58.79 -0.56
CA MET A 5 50.40 57.56 -1.02
C MET A 5 48.97 57.87 -1.46
N ASN A 6 48.64 57.33 -2.64
CA ASN A 6 47.33 57.45 -3.27
C ASN A 6 46.24 56.79 -2.39
N PRO A 7 45.13 57.42 -2.04
CA PRO A 7 44.09 56.85 -1.16
C PRO A 7 43.49 55.54 -1.68
N ARG A 8 43.60 55.24 -2.93
CA ARG A 8 43.17 53.95 -3.49
C ARG A 8 44.03 52.76 -3.05
N TYR A 9 45.31 52.95 -2.76
CA TYR A 9 46.22 51.93 -2.23
C TYR A 9 45.95 51.63 -0.74
N LEU A 10 45.54 52.62 0.04
CA LEU A 10 45.15 52.43 1.42
C LEU A 10 43.87 51.61 1.53
N PHE A 11 42.91 51.78 0.62
CA PHE A 11 41.68 51.01 0.58
C PHE A 11 41.93 49.53 0.26
N TYR A 12 42.79 49.20 -0.69
CA TYR A 12 43.19 47.86 -1.02
C TYR A 12 43.96 47.14 0.08
N ILE A 13 44.84 47.83 0.78
CA ILE A 13 45.57 47.30 1.94
C ILE A 13 44.60 47.03 3.11
N MET A 14 43.63 47.92 3.33
CA MET A 14 42.61 47.71 4.38
C MET A 14 41.65 46.57 4.06
N VAL A 15 41.28 46.36 2.81
CA VAL A 15 40.46 45.22 2.37
C VAL A 15 41.25 43.90 2.46
N MET A 16 42.53 43.87 2.14
CA MET A 16 43.41 42.71 2.27
C MET A 16 43.65 42.35 3.74
N ILE A 17 43.78 43.29 4.64
CA ILE A 17 43.92 43.06 6.08
C ILE A 17 42.59 42.54 6.68
N LEU A 18 41.46 43.10 6.27
CA LEU A 18 40.13 42.57 6.66
C LEU A 18 39.87 41.13 6.13
N ALA A 19 40.26 40.86 4.89
CA ALA A 19 40.12 39.51 4.32
C ALA A 19 41.06 38.49 5.00
N GLY A 20 42.28 38.89 5.42
CA GLY A 20 43.18 38.04 6.19
C GLY A 20 42.68 37.74 7.61
N VAL A 21 42.10 38.75 8.28
CA VAL A 21 41.53 38.53 9.62
C VAL A 21 40.24 37.67 9.58
N VAL A 22 39.40 37.85 8.56
CA VAL A 22 38.20 37.02 8.37
C VAL A 22 38.60 35.58 8.00
N SER A 23 39.62 35.35 7.17
CA SER A 23 40.10 34.00 6.83
C SER A 23 40.73 33.27 8.05
N GLN A 24 41.43 33.99 8.92
CA GLN A 24 41.98 33.41 10.14
C GLN A 24 40.92 33.14 11.22
N GLN A 25 39.84 33.89 11.26
CA GLN A 25 38.69 33.57 12.12
C GLN A 25 37.89 32.40 11.57
N ILE A 26 37.69 32.27 10.25
CA ILE A 26 37.02 31.14 9.62
C ILE A 26 37.81 29.85 9.80
N THR A 27 39.13 29.84 9.68
CA THR A 27 39.97 28.67 9.91
C THR A 27 39.99 28.21 11.38
N ASN A 28 39.80 29.07 12.32
CA ASN A 28 39.67 28.70 13.74
C ASN A 28 38.25 28.21 14.11
N PHE A 29 37.22 28.56 13.31
CA PHE A 29 35.87 28.04 13.49
C PHE A 29 35.69 26.59 13.07
N TRP A 30 36.57 26.07 12.21
CA TRP A 30 36.52 24.70 11.69
C TRP A 30 37.46 23.72 12.38
N LYS A 31 38.17 24.11 13.44
CA LYS A 31 38.92 23.19 14.31
C LYS A 31 38.00 22.68 15.41
N LEU A 32 37.12 21.71 15.06
CA LEU A 32 36.47 20.86 16.04
C LEU A 32 37.52 19.98 16.73
N PRO A 33 37.51 19.86 18.06
CA PRO A 33 38.39 18.92 18.75
C PRO A 33 38.01 17.49 18.37
N SER A 34 38.90 16.76 17.77
CA SER A 34 38.83 15.30 17.64
C SER A 34 39.13 14.68 19.02
N GLN A 35 38.20 13.83 19.45
CA GLN A 35 38.22 12.94 20.64
C GLN A 35 37.43 13.48 21.84
N ILE A 36 36.17 13.00 21.94
CA ILE A 36 35.50 12.80 23.21
C ILE A 36 35.18 11.30 23.29
N HIS A 37 35.88 10.62 24.18
CA HIS A 37 35.52 9.27 24.64
C HIS A 37 34.23 9.36 25.43
N ALA A 38 33.21 8.58 25.01
CA ALA A 38 31.92 8.49 25.65
C ALA A 38 32.02 7.77 27.01
N GLN A 39 31.89 8.51 28.09
CA GLN A 39 31.29 8.01 29.32
C GLN A 39 29.86 8.59 29.35
N SER A 40 28.85 7.69 29.44
CA SER A 40 27.44 8.07 29.59
C SER A 40 27.25 8.89 30.83
N SER A 41 27.00 10.16 30.68
CA SER A 41 26.77 11.10 31.79
C SER A 41 25.34 10.90 32.37
N PRO A 42 25.09 11.31 33.62
CA PRO A 42 23.74 11.36 34.19
C PRO A 42 22.74 12.14 33.33
N GLU A 43 23.21 13.07 32.46
CA GLU A 43 22.44 13.80 31.48
C GLU A 43 21.92 12.92 30.32
N GLU A 44 22.65 11.88 29.93
CA GLU A 44 22.17 10.92 28.90
C GLU A 44 21.05 10.03 29.44
N LEU A 45 21.09 9.66 30.73
CA LEU A 45 19.99 8.92 31.36
C LEU A 45 18.75 9.80 31.54
N ALA A 46 18.91 11.07 31.89
CA ALA A 46 17.83 12.04 31.94
C ALA A 46 17.24 12.33 30.55
N SER A 47 18.07 12.32 29.49
CA SER A 47 17.60 12.47 28.12
C SER A 47 16.74 11.30 27.63
N LYS A 48 17.01 10.08 28.06
CA LYS A 48 16.17 8.92 27.76
C LYS A 48 14.82 8.98 28.45
N GLN A 49 14.74 9.46 29.69
CA GLN A 49 13.46 9.66 30.40
C GLN A 49 12.58 10.72 29.74
N ASN A 50 13.16 11.75 29.13
CA ASN A 50 12.42 12.79 28.41
C ASN A 50 11.81 12.34 27.07
N ARG A 51 12.13 11.12 26.56
CA ARG A 51 11.63 10.58 25.28
C ARG A 51 10.44 9.62 25.45
N ILE A 52 9.98 9.38 26.68
CA ILE A 52 8.83 8.52 26.98
C ILE A 52 7.51 9.26 26.75
N VAL A 53 7.51 10.60 26.91
CA VAL A 53 6.38 11.46 26.63
C VAL A 53 6.71 12.33 25.42
N LEU A 54 5.89 12.27 24.39
CA LEU A 54 6.09 12.96 23.12
C LEU A 54 4.97 14.00 22.87
N PRO A 55 5.28 15.19 22.36
CA PRO A 55 6.63 15.70 22.08
C PRO A 55 7.46 15.84 23.34
N PRO A 56 8.79 15.70 23.24
CA PRO A 56 9.67 15.94 24.37
C PRO A 56 9.52 17.36 24.90
N ILE A 57 9.65 17.52 26.21
CA ILE A 57 9.61 18.84 26.85
C ILE A 57 10.84 19.63 26.39
N GLN A 58 10.62 20.84 25.92
CA GLN A 58 11.71 21.73 25.52
C GLN A 58 12.60 22.04 26.75
N PRO A 59 13.93 22.04 26.60
CA PRO A 59 14.85 22.40 27.64
C PRO A 59 14.57 23.83 28.11
N GLU A 60 14.78 24.08 29.41
CA GLU A 60 14.73 25.44 29.96
C GLU A 60 15.90 26.26 29.44
N PHE A 61 15.66 27.58 29.29
CA PHE A 61 16.70 28.55 28.96
C PHE A 61 17.77 28.61 30.06
N LYS A 62 19.01 28.31 29.73
CA LYS A 62 20.16 28.34 30.65
C LYS A 62 21.12 29.52 30.42
N GLY A 63 20.76 30.40 29.49
CA GLY A 63 21.53 31.60 29.21
C GLY A 63 21.37 32.68 30.29
N LYS A 64 21.95 33.85 30.07
CA LYS A 64 21.82 35.03 30.92
C LYS A 64 21.10 36.12 30.19
N ILE A 65 20.07 36.69 30.79
CA ILE A 65 19.35 37.87 30.28
C ILE A 65 19.80 39.09 31.12
N GLY A 66 20.60 39.97 30.51
CA GLY A 66 20.97 41.27 31.05
C GLY A 66 20.09 42.38 30.48
N LYS A 67 20.41 43.63 30.79
CA LYS A 67 19.67 44.80 30.25
C LYS A 67 19.81 44.97 28.75
N ASN A 68 20.87 44.46 28.17
CA ASN A 68 21.17 44.57 26.75
C ASN A 68 21.95 43.32 26.26
N PHE A 69 22.14 43.22 24.95
CA PHE A 69 22.81 42.09 24.32
C PHE A 69 24.25 41.88 24.86
N LYS A 70 25.01 42.93 25.16
CA LYS A 70 26.41 42.81 25.63
C LYS A 70 26.53 42.21 27.03
N GLU A 71 25.47 42.33 27.82
CA GLU A 71 25.39 41.77 29.20
C GLU A 71 24.71 40.41 29.23
N SER A 72 24.26 39.92 28.08
CA SER A 72 23.49 38.70 27.94
C SER A 72 24.31 37.58 27.32
N THR A 73 23.94 36.32 27.65
CA THR A 73 24.52 35.12 27.04
C THR A 73 23.37 34.32 26.44
N PRO A 74 23.38 34.08 25.11
CA PRO A 74 22.31 33.33 24.47
C PRO A 74 22.41 31.82 24.83
N ASP A 75 21.28 31.16 24.88
CA ASP A 75 21.15 29.72 24.88
C ASP A 75 20.22 29.33 23.76
N TRP A 76 20.76 28.66 22.75
CA TRP A 76 20.03 28.19 21.57
C TRP A 76 19.38 26.81 21.78
N ASN A 77 19.74 26.08 22.85
CA ASN A 77 19.30 24.71 23.07
C ASN A 77 17.77 24.54 23.05
N PRO A 78 16.97 25.44 23.67
CA PRO A 78 15.51 25.36 23.60
C PRO A 78 14.91 25.59 22.21
N ALA A 79 15.64 26.28 21.33
CA ALA A 79 15.18 26.59 19.98
C ALA A 79 15.62 25.57 18.91
N LEU A 80 16.50 24.62 19.29
CA LEU A 80 16.97 23.60 18.35
C LEU A 80 15.97 22.46 18.21
N PRO A 81 15.80 21.91 16.99
CA PRO A 81 15.01 20.69 16.81
C PRO A 81 15.62 19.53 17.57
N MET A 82 14.78 18.60 18.03
CA MET A 82 15.23 17.34 18.64
C MET A 82 16.18 16.61 17.70
N LYS A 83 17.28 16.09 18.25
CA LYS A 83 18.25 15.26 17.50
C LYS A 83 17.99 13.80 17.75
N ALA A 84 18.15 12.97 16.71
CA ALA A 84 18.18 11.53 16.87
C ALA A 84 19.34 11.08 17.76
N PRO A 85 19.27 9.90 18.39
CA PRO A 85 20.39 9.34 19.15
C PRO A 85 21.65 9.23 18.29
N ALA A 86 22.82 9.41 18.91
CA ALA A 86 24.09 9.35 18.20
C ALA A 86 24.27 7.97 17.53
N GLY A 87 24.65 7.96 16.24
CA GLY A 87 24.82 6.72 15.48
C GLY A 87 23.51 6.05 15.03
N ALA A 88 22.35 6.67 15.28
CA ALA A 88 21.07 6.13 14.81
C ALA A 88 21.08 5.89 13.30
N PRO A 89 20.61 4.71 12.80
CA PRO A 89 20.65 4.38 11.39
C PRO A 89 19.58 5.12 10.58
N ASN A 90 19.80 5.28 9.29
CA ASN A 90 18.70 5.42 8.36
C ASN A 90 17.89 4.12 8.31
N ILE A 91 16.60 4.20 8.03
CA ILE A 91 15.72 3.02 7.99
C ILE A 91 14.90 3.06 6.70
N ILE A 92 14.92 1.97 5.95
CA ILE A 92 14.04 1.73 4.80
C ILE A 92 13.24 0.46 5.08
N LEU A 93 11.93 0.63 5.15
CA LEU A 93 10.98 -0.47 5.29
C LEU A 93 10.25 -0.65 3.95
N VAL A 94 10.65 -1.67 3.20
CA VAL A 94 10.04 -2.04 1.91
C VAL A 94 8.95 -3.06 2.17
N VAL A 95 7.73 -2.79 1.69
CA VAL A 95 6.60 -3.72 1.76
C VAL A 95 6.21 -4.12 0.35
N LEU A 96 6.30 -5.41 0.07
CA LEU A 96 5.75 -6.06 -1.12
C LEU A 96 4.30 -6.46 -0.83
N ASP A 97 3.47 -6.50 -1.87
CA ASP A 97 2.04 -6.76 -1.77
C ASP A 97 1.70 -8.10 -2.45
N ASP A 98 1.08 -9.02 -1.73
CA ASP A 98 0.68 -10.35 -2.24
C ASP A 98 1.85 -11.23 -2.73
N VAL A 99 3.07 -11.05 -2.22
CA VAL A 99 4.24 -11.86 -2.58
C VAL A 99 4.40 -13.03 -1.63
N GLY A 100 3.99 -14.23 -2.06
CA GLY A 100 4.07 -15.44 -1.26
C GLY A 100 5.50 -15.93 -1.01
N TYR A 101 5.62 -16.84 -0.04
CA TYR A 101 6.88 -17.40 0.46
C TYR A 101 7.79 -17.98 -0.63
N GLY A 102 7.20 -18.60 -1.66
CA GLY A 102 7.92 -19.27 -2.75
C GLY A 102 8.09 -18.43 -4.02
N HIS A 103 7.88 -17.11 -4.00
CA HIS A 103 8.04 -16.28 -5.20
C HIS A 103 9.48 -15.78 -5.41
N LEU A 104 10.16 -15.35 -4.33
CA LEU A 104 11.50 -14.73 -4.42
C LEU A 104 12.59 -15.77 -4.67
N GLY A 105 13.61 -15.42 -5.48
CA GLY A 105 14.76 -16.29 -5.77
C GLY A 105 15.50 -16.73 -4.51
N CYS A 106 15.76 -15.82 -3.57
CA CYS A 106 16.42 -16.13 -2.30
C CYS A 106 15.57 -17.00 -1.33
N TYR A 107 14.30 -17.25 -1.64
CA TYR A 107 13.42 -18.22 -1.00
C TYR A 107 13.11 -19.44 -1.90
N GLY A 108 13.90 -19.68 -2.94
CA GLY A 108 13.77 -20.82 -3.83
C GLY A 108 12.73 -20.64 -4.95
N GLY A 109 12.16 -19.45 -5.11
CA GLY A 109 11.17 -19.13 -6.13
C GLY A 109 11.72 -19.17 -7.57
N PRO A 110 10.82 -19.25 -8.57
CA PRO A 110 11.23 -19.29 -9.98
C PRO A 110 11.44 -17.91 -10.60
N ILE A 111 11.07 -16.84 -9.90
CA ILE A 111 11.11 -15.47 -10.42
C ILE A 111 12.49 -14.86 -10.16
N GLN A 112 13.01 -14.12 -11.14
CA GLN A 112 14.30 -13.46 -11.03
C GLN A 112 14.16 -12.20 -10.16
N THR A 113 14.83 -12.23 -8.99
CA THR A 113 14.85 -11.11 -8.05
C THR A 113 16.29 -10.79 -7.61
N PRO A 114 17.21 -10.53 -8.59
CA PRO A 114 18.66 -10.48 -8.31
C PRO A 114 19.06 -9.40 -7.32
N ASN A 115 18.31 -8.30 -7.20
CA ASN A 115 18.63 -7.20 -6.28
C ASN A 115 18.19 -7.54 -4.84
N ILE A 116 17.01 -8.11 -4.67
CA ILE A 116 16.54 -8.64 -3.38
C ILE A 116 17.40 -9.83 -2.95
N ASP A 117 17.78 -10.72 -3.90
CA ASP A 117 18.65 -11.86 -3.63
C ASP A 117 20.05 -11.41 -3.18
N LYS A 118 20.61 -10.36 -3.81
CA LYS A 118 21.87 -9.73 -3.38
C LYS A 118 21.74 -9.12 -1.97
N LEU A 119 20.62 -8.42 -1.69
CA LEU A 119 20.36 -7.88 -0.36
C LEU A 119 20.32 -9.01 0.68
N ALA A 120 19.62 -10.11 0.38
CA ALA A 120 19.52 -11.29 1.22
C ALA A 120 20.87 -11.99 1.43
N SER A 121 21.72 -12.03 0.41
CA SER A 121 23.07 -12.68 0.49
C SER A 121 24.05 -11.92 1.39
N THR A 122 23.81 -10.64 1.63
CA THR A 122 24.62 -9.79 2.54
C THR A 122 23.90 -9.44 3.83
N GLY A 123 22.62 -9.83 3.95
CA GLY A 123 21.75 -9.62 5.08
C GLY A 123 21.32 -10.94 5.74
N LEU A 124 20.20 -10.91 6.43
CA LEU A 124 19.57 -12.05 7.10
C LEU A 124 18.26 -12.39 6.40
N ARG A 125 18.01 -13.69 6.21
CA ARG A 125 16.73 -14.22 5.75
C ARG A 125 16.01 -14.90 6.92
N TYR A 126 14.80 -14.46 7.19
CA TYR A 126 13.95 -15.11 8.20
C TYR A 126 13.03 -16.11 7.49
N ASN A 127 13.11 -17.36 7.86
CA ASN A 127 12.25 -18.40 7.29
C ASN A 127 11.01 -18.69 8.15
N ASN A 128 10.92 -18.15 9.34
CA ASN A 128 9.82 -18.33 10.29
C ASN A 128 9.28 -16.97 10.78
N PHE A 129 9.00 -16.08 9.79
CA PHE A 129 8.46 -14.75 10.03
C PHE A 129 7.00 -14.68 9.58
N HIS A 130 6.15 -14.05 10.41
CA HIS A 130 4.70 -14.12 10.25
C HIS A 130 4.04 -12.75 10.09
N THR A 131 2.91 -12.76 9.35
CA THR A 131 2.05 -11.60 9.07
C THR A 131 0.64 -11.84 9.59
N THR A 132 -0.35 -11.01 9.20
CA THR A 132 -1.75 -11.18 9.62
C THR A 132 -2.65 -11.79 8.55
N ALA A 133 -2.10 -12.26 7.45
CA ALA A 133 -2.79 -12.84 6.29
C ALA A 133 -3.63 -11.84 5.45
N LEU A 134 -3.56 -10.52 5.71
CA LEU A 134 -4.31 -9.52 4.93
C LEU A 134 -3.64 -8.14 5.05
N CYS A 135 -3.70 -7.36 3.96
CA CYS A 135 -2.92 -6.13 3.76
C CYS A 135 -3.12 -5.04 4.83
N SER A 136 -4.33 -4.45 5.02
CA SER A 136 -4.53 -3.38 6.03
C SER A 136 -4.18 -3.83 7.45
N PRO A 137 -4.62 -5.00 7.93
CA PRO A 137 -4.19 -5.53 9.23
C PRO A 137 -2.68 -5.63 9.38
N SER A 138 -1.97 -6.22 8.40
CA SER A 138 -0.51 -6.36 8.42
C SER A 138 0.20 -5.01 8.44
N ARG A 139 -0.21 -4.08 7.59
CA ARG A 139 0.37 -2.72 7.54
C ARG A 139 0.14 -1.95 8.83
N GLY A 140 -1.04 -2.08 9.44
CA GLY A 140 -1.35 -1.50 10.75
C GLY A 140 -0.48 -2.07 11.86
N VAL A 141 -0.32 -3.40 11.93
CA VAL A 141 0.57 -4.07 12.88
C VAL A 141 2.01 -3.66 12.71
N LEU A 142 2.51 -3.66 11.46
CA LEU A 142 3.87 -3.30 11.09
C LEU A 142 4.26 -1.89 11.55
N LEU A 143 3.34 -0.93 11.44
CA LEU A 143 3.60 0.46 11.79
C LEU A 143 3.28 0.82 13.24
N THR A 144 2.45 0.02 13.94
CA THR A 144 2.06 0.31 15.33
C THR A 144 2.74 -0.57 16.37
N GLY A 145 3.20 -1.79 16.01
CA GLY A 145 3.70 -2.81 16.94
C GLY A 145 2.60 -3.39 17.86
N ARG A 146 1.35 -3.36 17.40
CA ARG A 146 0.18 -3.85 18.14
C ARG A 146 -0.66 -4.77 17.28
N ASN A 147 -1.30 -5.77 17.89
CA ASN A 147 -2.16 -6.72 17.20
C ASN A 147 -3.32 -6.01 16.51
N HIS A 148 -3.70 -6.48 15.33
CA HIS A 148 -4.59 -5.77 14.42
C HIS A 148 -6.01 -5.52 14.97
N HIS A 149 -6.60 -6.46 15.71
CA HIS A 149 -7.89 -6.23 16.37
C HIS A 149 -7.82 -5.18 17.47
N ALA A 150 -6.71 -5.14 18.25
CA ALA A 150 -6.52 -4.13 19.28
C ALA A 150 -6.47 -2.70 18.72
N ILE A 151 -6.14 -2.57 17.44
CA ILE A 151 -6.10 -1.28 16.72
C ILE A 151 -7.29 -1.08 15.76
N GLY A 152 -8.33 -1.93 15.87
CA GLY A 152 -9.57 -1.78 15.12
C GLY A 152 -9.49 -2.22 13.65
N LEU A 153 -8.57 -3.10 13.29
CA LEU A 153 -8.33 -3.58 11.91
C LEU A 153 -8.45 -5.10 11.81
N ALA A 154 -9.60 -5.69 12.18
CA ALA A 154 -9.84 -7.11 11.94
C ALA A 154 -9.78 -7.49 10.44
N ALA A 155 -10.11 -6.55 9.56
CA ALA A 155 -10.07 -6.69 8.11
C ALA A 155 -9.54 -5.41 7.45
N ILE A 156 -9.66 -5.30 6.13
CA ILE A 156 -9.37 -4.07 5.39
C ILE A 156 -10.28 -2.93 5.86
N THR A 157 -9.83 -1.69 5.71
CA THR A 157 -10.58 -0.51 6.18
C THR A 157 -11.97 -0.40 5.57
N GLU A 158 -12.14 -0.87 4.33
CA GLU A 158 -13.41 -0.97 3.62
C GLU A 158 -14.36 -2.02 4.21
N GLY A 159 -13.85 -2.97 4.99
CA GLY A 159 -14.59 -4.03 5.66
C GLY A 159 -14.96 -3.73 7.12
N ALA A 160 -14.92 -2.47 7.55
CA ALA A 160 -15.28 -2.07 8.91
C ALA A 160 -16.72 -2.47 9.28
N THR A 161 -16.93 -2.91 10.54
CA THR A 161 -18.22 -3.49 11.01
C THR A 161 -18.83 -2.82 12.23
N GLY A 162 -18.19 -1.74 12.74
CA GLY A 162 -18.72 -1.01 13.90
C GLY A 162 -18.45 -1.66 15.27
N PHE A 163 -17.66 -2.74 15.32
CA PHE A 163 -17.18 -3.34 16.57
C PHE A 163 -15.76 -2.86 16.90
N PRO A 164 -15.35 -2.82 18.19
CA PRO A 164 -14.04 -2.30 18.61
C PRO A 164 -12.86 -2.92 17.86
N GLY A 165 -12.89 -4.22 17.60
CA GLY A 165 -11.85 -4.91 16.84
C GLY A 165 -11.86 -4.61 15.35
N ASN A 166 -12.88 -3.95 14.81
CA ASN A 166 -13.05 -3.70 13.38
C ASN A 166 -13.72 -2.36 13.03
N TYR A 167 -13.30 -1.29 13.66
CA TYR A 167 -13.75 0.07 13.30
C TYR A 167 -13.20 0.57 11.96
N GLY A 168 -12.16 -0.09 11.41
CA GLY A 168 -11.45 0.39 10.23
C GLY A 168 -10.70 1.72 10.47
N ASN A 169 -10.45 2.06 11.73
CA ASN A 169 -9.88 3.34 12.14
C ASN A 169 -8.91 3.13 13.31
N ILE A 170 -7.62 3.31 13.07
CA ILE A 170 -6.57 3.12 14.08
C ILE A 170 -6.69 4.20 15.16
N PRO A 171 -6.79 3.85 16.45
CA PRO A 171 -6.92 4.83 17.53
C PRO A 171 -5.62 5.60 17.77
N LYS A 172 -5.71 6.85 18.22
CA LYS A 172 -4.52 7.68 18.56
C LYS A 172 -3.71 7.11 19.74
N SER A 173 -4.28 6.22 20.54
CA SER A 173 -3.56 5.44 21.56
C SER A 173 -2.64 4.35 20.98
N ALA A 174 -2.65 4.14 19.67
CA ALA A 174 -1.75 3.27 18.93
C ALA A 174 -0.92 4.10 17.94
N ALA A 175 -0.15 5.06 18.45
CA ALA A 175 0.73 5.89 17.61
C ALA A 175 1.65 5.01 16.75
N MET A 176 1.78 5.36 15.49
CA MET A 176 2.67 4.68 14.55
C MET A 176 4.13 5.05 14.78
N ILE A 177 5.03 4.18 14.40
CA ILE A 177 6.48 4.39 14.55
C ILE A 177 7.00 5.66 13.87
N PRO A 178 6.51 6.11 12.68
CA PRO A 178 6.96 7.37 12.08
C PRO A 178 6.69 8.57 12.98
N GLU A 179 5.57 8.62 13.71
CA GLU A 179 5.31 9.72 14.65
C GLU A 179 6.32 9.74 15.81
N THR A 180 6.65 8.56 16.34
CA THR A 180 7.69 8.43 17.38
C THR A 180 9.06 8.86 16.85
N LEU A 181 9.44 8.39 15.67
CA LEU A 181 10.73 8.71 15.05
C LEU A 181 10.83 10.20 14.70
N LYS A 182 9.78 10.78 14.09
CA LYS A 182 9.72 12.22 13.76
C LYS A 182 9.99 13.09 14.97
N GLN A 183 9.29 12.84 16.07
CA GLN A 183 9.46 13.59 17.32
C GLN A 183 10.80 13.33 18.00
N ASN A 184 11.53 12.30 17.58
CA ASN A 184 12.89 11.97 18.04
C ASN A 184 13.98 12.33 17.02
N GLY A 185 13.68 13.20 16.06
CA GLY A 185 14.70 13.82 15.18
C GLY A 185 14.95 13.09 13.87
N TYR A 186 14.09 12.18 13.44
CA TYR A 186 14.10 11.59 12.11
C TYR A 186 13.34 12.45 11.10
N ASN A 187 13.72 12.37 9.83
CA ASN A 187 12.82 12.67 8.71
C ASN A 187 11.99 11.44 8.38
N THR A 188 10.70 11.61 8.12
CA THR A 188 9.79 10.49 7.90
C THR A 188 9.05 10.62 6.58
N MET A 189 9.11 9.59 5.74
CA MET A 189 8.56 9.60 4.38
C MET A 189 7.77 8.31 4.12
N ALA A 190 6.59 8.43 3.52
CA ALA A 190 5.81 7.29 3.04
C ALA A 190 5.61 7.38 1.54
N LEU A 191 5.78 6.25 0.84
CA LEU A 191 5.61 6.14 -0.61
C LEU A 191 4.80 4.90 -0.95
N GLY A 192 3.83 5.04 -1.86
CA GLY A 192 3.02 3.95 -2.37
C GLY A 192 1.73 3.72 -1.60
N LYS A 193 1.37 2.44 -1.41
CA LYS A 193 0.10 2.00 -0.82
C LYS A 193 0.00 2.38 0.65
N TRP A 194 -1.07 3.10 1.01
CA TRP A 194 -1.40 3.41 2.40
C TRP A 194 -2.32 2.36 3.02
N HIS A 195 -3.55 2.24 2.56
CA HIS A 195 -4.58 1.28 2.96
C HIS A 195 -4.88 1.25 4.49
N LEU A 196 -4.68 2.37 5.18
CA LEU A 196 -4.88 2.51 6.64
C LEU A 196 -5.77 3.70 7.02
N ALA A 197 -6.22 4.51 6.06
CA ALA A 197 -7.25 5.50 6.29
C ALA A 197 -8.63 4.82 6.31
N PRO A 198 -9.56 5.23 7.20
CA PRO A 198 -10.94 4.76 7.11
C PRO A 198 -11.54 5.23 5.78
N TYR A 199 -12.33 4.38 5.13
CA TYR A 199 -12.93 4.70 3.83
C TYR A 199 -13.78 5.99 3.85
N THR A 200 -14.30 6.38 5.02
CA THR A 200 -15.02 7.64 5.22
C THR A 200 -14.14 8.88 5.11
N ALA A 201 -12.82 8.73 5.16
CA ALA A 201 -11.86 9.81 5.02
C ALA A 201 -11.32 9.97 3.58
N TYR A 202 -11.77 9.15 2.62
CA TYR A 202 -11.31 9.23 1.21
C TYR A 202 -11.98 10.39 0.47
N THR A 203 -11.82 11.60 0.99
CA THR A 203 -12.34 12.82 0.36
C THR A 203 -11.25 13.89 0.26
N ALA A 204 -11.34 14.77 -0.75
CA ALA A 204 -10.42 15.90 -0.88
C ALA A 204 -10.53 16.91 0.28
N ALA A 205 -11.56 16.79 1.13
CA ALA A 205 -11.78 17.60 2.32
C ALA A 205 -11.37 16.89 3.63
N GLY A 206 -10.82 15.66 3.52
CA GLY A 206 -10.46 14.85 4.68
C GLY A 206 -11.68 14.19 5.36
N PRO A 207 -11.57 13.89 6.69
CA PRO A 207 -10.51 14.29 7.62
C PRO A 207 -9.14 13.66 7.32
N PHE A 208 -8.07 14.42 7.48
CA PHE A 208 -6.70 13.99 7.13
C PHE A 208 -5.91 13.37 8.28
N ASP A 209 -6.52 13.23 9.45
CA ASP A 209 -5.85 12.79 10.69
C ASP A 209 -5.48 11.28 10.67
N ARG A 210 -5.96 10.52 9.67
CA ARG A 210 -5.59 9.13 9.40
C ARG A 210 -4.89 8.94 8.06
N TRP A 211 -4.67 10.01 7.31
CA TRP A 211 -3.78 10.00 6.16
C TRP A 211 -2.32 9.94 6.62
N PRO A 212 -1.36 9.61 5.74
CA PRO A 212 0.04 9.41 6.16
C PRO A 212 0.62 10.56 6.98
N LEU A 213 0.37 11.83 6.59
CA LEU A 213 0.87 13.00 7.33
C LEU A 213 0.25 13.10 8.73
N GLY A 214 -1.05 12.82 8.87
CA GLY A 214 -1.76 12.78 10.15
C GLY A 214 -1.36 11.63 11.07
N MET A 215 -0.62 10.65 10.54
CA MET A 215 -0.12 9.47 11.23
C MET A 215 1.41 9.48 11.44
N GLY A 216 2.06 10.63 11.20
CA GLY A 216 3.45 10.87 11.60
C GLY A 216 4.47 10.96 10.47
N PHE A 217 4.07 10.89 9.22
CA PHE A 217 4.96 11.15 8.10
C PHE A 217 5.04 12.64 7.78
N GLU A 218 6.20 13.09 7.32
CA GLU A 218 6.42 14.49 6.89
C GLU A 218 6.17 14.66 5.38
N LYS A 219 6.31 13.58 4.61
CA LYS A 219 6.05 13.54 3.16
C LYS A 219 5.29 12.27 2.81
N TYR A 220 4.41 12.38 1.83
CA TYR A 220 3.70 11.25 1.25
C TYR A 220 3.57 11.39 -0.27
N TYR A 221 3.77 10.30 -1.00
CA TYR A 221 3.46 10.17 -2.41
C TYR A 221 2.99 8.76 -2.71
N GLY A 222 1.76 8.57 -3.21
CA GLY A 222 1.23 7.24 -3.48
C GLY A 222 -0.29 7.22 -3.62
N PHE A 223 -0.92 6.15 -3.17
CA PHE A 223 -2.37 5.94 -3.23
C PHE A 223 -2.95 5.47 -1.89
N LEU A 224 -4.16 5.95 -1.59
CA LEU A 224 -4.79 5.70 -0.28
C LEU A 224 -5.46 4.34 -0.17
N GLY A 225 -6.00 3.82 -1.27
CA GLY A 225 -6.77 2.58 -1.33
C GLY A 225 -5.94 1.30 -1.22
N GLY A 226 -6.63 0.16 -1.32
CA GLY A 226 -6.02 -1.16 -1.28
C GLY A 226 -5.32 -1.56 -2.57
N GLU A 227 -5.71 -0.95 -3.69
CA GLU A 227 -5.17 -1.19 -5.03
C GLU A 227 -5.29 0.05 -5.90
N THR A 228 -4.57 0.08 -7.00
CA THR A 228 -4.67 1.11 -8.05
C THR A 228 -4.07 0.60 -9.35
N ASP A 229 -4.54 1.13 -10.48
CA ASP A 229 -3.92 0.91 -11.77
C ASP A 229 -2.46 1.38 -11.76
N GLN A 230 -1.51 0.60 -12.29
CA GLN A 230 -0.09 0.97 -12.26
C GLN A 230 0.31 1.86 -13.44
N TRP A 231 -0.50 1.90 -14.52
CA TRP A 231 -0.29 2.76 -15.67
C TRP A 231 -1.01 4.11 -15.52
N ALA A 232 -2.11 4.10 -14.78
CA ALA A 232 -2.98 5.25 -14.54
C ALA A 232 -3.49 5.27 -13.09
N PRO A 233 -2.61 5.45 -12.08
CA PRO A 233 -2.99 5.37 -10.66
C PRO A 233 -3.81 6.58 -10.19
N LEU A 234 -4.67 6.36 -9.20
CA LEU A 234 -5.31 7.44 -8.43
C LEU A 234 -4.34 7.92 -7.35
N LEU A 235 -3.61 9.00 -7.63
CA LEU A 235 -2.51 9.46 -6.81
C LEU A 235 -2.90 10.51 -5.76
N CYS A 236 -2.17 10.44 -4.64
CA CYS A 236 -2.11 11.48 -3.62
C CYS A 236 -0.67 11.94 -3.41
N GLN A 237 -0.48 13.25 -3.26
CA GLN A 237 0.73 13.82 -2.71
C GLN A 237 0.36 14.59 -1.43
N ASP A 238 0.97 14.21 -0.33
CA ASP A 238 0.65 14.73 1.00
C ASP A 238 -0.85 14.57 1.31
N ASN A 239 -1.61 15.66 1.42
CA ASN A 239 -3.05 15.65 1.67
C ASN A 239 -3.88 16.03 0.43
N HIS A 240 -3.36 15.85 -0.78
CA HIS A 240 -4.04 16.24 -2.02
C HIS A 240 -4.08 15.07 -3.01
N PHE A 241 -5.24 14.86 -3.64
CA PHE A 241 -5.31 14.07 -4.85
C PHE A 241 -4.67 14.85 -5.99
N ILE A 242 -3.85 14.19 -6.78
CA ILE A 242 -3.14 14.76 -7.93
C ILE A 242 -3.45 14.00 -9.20
N ASP A 243 -3.32 14.67 -10.33
CA ASP A 243 -3.49 14.04 -11.64
C ASP A 243 -2.33 13.06 -11.91
N THR A 244 -2.61 11.95 -12.55
CA THR A 244 -1.59 10.98 -12.98
C THR A 244 -0.61 11.63 -13.96
N PRO A 245 0.71 11.44 -13.82
CA PRO A 245 1.68 11.94 -14.79
C PRO A 245 1.43 11.41 -16.21
N THR A 246 1.40 12.30 -17.20
CA THR A 246 1.12 11.97 -18.61
C THR A 246 2.40 11.74 -19.41
N ARG A 247 3.29 10.84 -18.99
CA ARG A 247 4.49 10.45 -19.71
C ARG A 247 4.34 9.11 -20.43
N ASN A 248 4.89 8.99 -21.63
CA ASN A 248 4.91 7.69 -22.31
C ASN A 248 5.70 6.66 -21.50
N GLY A 249 5.14 5.46 -21.36
CA GLY A 249 5.74 4.38 -20.57
C GLY A 249 5.73 4.63 -19.05
N TYR A 250 4.86 5.51 -18.56
CA TYR A 250 4.66 5.67 -17.11
C TYR A 250 4.33 4.35 -16.45
N HIS A 251 4.93 4.10 -15.29
CA HIS A 251 4.58 2.97 -14.42
C HIS A 251 4.78 3.38 -12.96
N LEU A 252 3.78 3.13 -12.12
CA LEU A 252 3.75 3.60 -10.73
C LEU A 252 4.95 3.09 -9.90
N THR A 253 5.36 1.84 -10.07
CA THR A 253 6.50 1.28 -9.30
C THR A 253 7.79 2.06 -9.59
N GLU A 254 8.03 2.46 -10.83
CA GLU A 254 9.18 3.30 -11.22
C GLU A 254 9.08 4.67 -10.57
N ASP A 255 7.91 5.29 -10.66
CA ASP A 255 7.63 6.63 -10.15
C ASP A 255 7.79 6.71 -8.61
N LEU A 256 7.31 5.71 -7.89
CA LEU A 256 7.49 5.60 -6.43
C LEU A 256 8.97 5.51 -6.03
N VAL A 257 9.77 4.75 -6.77
CA VAL A 257 11.20 4.63 -6.51
C VAL A 257 11.93 5.93 -6.88
N ASP A 258 11.55 6.60 -7.97
CA ASP A 258 12.10 7.90 -8.35
C ASP A 258 11.83 8.94 -7.23
N HIS A 259 10.62 9.02 -6.73
CA HIS A 259 10.28 9.90 -5.60
C HIS A 259 11.03 9.53 -4.32
N THR A 260 11.21 8.23 -4.03
CA THR A 260 12.00 7.76 -2.88
C THR A 260 13.44 8.24 -2.99
N ILE A 261 14.07 8.02 -4.13
CA ILE A 261 15.45 8.44 -4.41
C ILE A 261 15.57 9.97 -4.28
N ASN A 262 14.64 10.72 -4.84
CA ASN A 262 14.67 12.18 -4.79
C ASN A 262 14.51 12.69 -3.34
N TYR A 263 13.60 12.14 -2.55
CA TYR A 263 13.42 12.53 -1.15
C TYR A 263 14.67 12.22 -0.30
N ILE A 264 15.34 11.09 -0.56
CA ILE A 264 16.62 10.75 0.12
C ILE A 264 17.73 11.72 -0.31
N ARG A 265 17.82 12.04 -1.61
CA ARG A 265 18.79 13.02 -2.13
C ARG A 265 18.58 14.41 -1.53
N ASP A 266 17.35 14.90 -1.50
CA ASP A 266 16.98 16.18 -0.88
C ASP A 266 17.45 16.25 0.58
N GLN A 267 17.16 15.19 1.32
CA GLN A 267 17.53 15.09 2.72
C GLN A 267 19.05 15.08 2.94
N GLN A 268 19.79 14.36 2.09
CA GLN A 268 21.25 14.33 2.14
C GLN A 268 21.88 15.67 1.73
N GLN A 269 21.34 16.31 0.70
CA GLN A 269 21.83 17.64 0.25
C GLN A 269 21.57 18.74 1.29
N ALA A 270 20.44 18.68 1.99
CA ALA A 270 20.13 19.59 3.08
C ALA A 270 21.10 19.45 4.27
N ASN A 271 21.78 18.31 4.39
CA ASN A 271 22.82 18.02 5.39
C ASN A 271 22.43 18.40 6.83
N THR A 272 21.21 18.12 7.22
CA THR A 272 20.67 18.45 8.54
C THR A 272 21.24 17.58 9.67
N GLY A 273 21.97 16.50 9.32
CA GLY A 273 22.43 15.46 10.26
C GLY A 273 21.31 14.59 10.83
N ARG A 274 20.07 14.71 10.32
CA ARG A 274 18.93 13.87 10.72
C ARG A 274 18.97 12.55 9.93
N PRO A 275 18.80 11.39 10.57
CA PRO A 275 18.52 10.15 9.84
C PRO A 275 17.11 10.19 9.26
N PHE A 276 16.83 9.30 8.30
CA PHE A 276 15.50 9.16 7.72
C PHE A 276 14.85 7.81 8.03
N PHE A 277 13.54 7.79 8.06
CA PHE A 277 12.68 6.62 8.02
C PHE A 277 11.83 6.68 6.75
N THR A 278 11.99 5.71 5.87
CA THR A 278 11.22 5.57 4.63
C THR A 278 10.36 4.32 4.68
N TYR A 279 9.05 4.48 4.55
CA TYR A 279 8.08 3.40 4.33
C TYR A 279 7.78 3.36 2.84
N LEU A 280 8.38 2.40 2.13
CA LEU A 280 8.18 2.18 0.69
C LEU A 280 7.28 0.97 0.49
N ALA A 281 6.00 1.20 0.30
CA ALA A 281 4.98 0.18 0.13
C ALA A 281 4.56 0.12 -1.35
N LEU A 282 5.19 -0.80 -2.10
CA LEU A 282 4.87 -0.97 -3.52
C LEU A 282 3.45 -1.50 -3.70
N GLY A 283 2.82 -1.19 -4.85
CA GLY A 283 1.61 -1.88 -5.28
C GLY A 283 1.90 -3.28 -5.85
N ALA A 284 3.17 -3.56 -6.13
CA ALA A 284 3.62 -4.84 -6.66
C ALA A 284 3.70 -5.91 -5.54
N CYS A 285 3.10 -7.08 -5.71
CA CYS A 285 2.42 -7.57 -6.93
C CYS A 285 0.91 -7.78 -6.76
N HIS A 286 0.22 -6.87 -6.06
CA HIS A 286 -1.25 -6.90 -5.97
C HIS A 286 -1.89 -6.66 -7.35
N ALA A 287 -3.06 -7.24 -7.59
CA ALA A 287 -3.87 -6.91 -8.77
C ALA A 287 -4.26 -5.41 -8.78
N PRO A 288 -4.39 -4.78 -9.98
CA PRO A 288 -4.15 -5.36 -11.29
C PRO A 288 -2.67 -5.68 -11.54
N LEU A 289 -2.43 -6.87 -12.12
CA LEU A 289 -1.07 -7.32 -12.42
C LEU A 289 -0.54 -6.57 -13.65
N HIS A 290 0.09 -5.44 -13.43
CA HIS A 290 0.61 -4.59 -14.50
C HIS A 290 2.14 -4.65 -14.56
N ALA A 291 2.71 -4.90 -15.74
CA ALA A 291 4.15 -4.95 -15.94
C ALA A 291 4.54 -4.47 -17.35
N PRO A 292 5.72 -3.85 -17.51
CA PRO A 292 6.25 -3.54 -18.83
C PRO A 292 6.45 -4.81 -19.67
N LYS A 293 6.11 -4.71 -20.97
CA LYS A 293 6.11 -5.86 -21.89
C LYS A 293 7.44 -6.61 -21.93
N ASP A 294 8.56 -5.89 -21.85
CA ASP A 294 9.89 -6.50 -21.87
C ASP A 294 10.17 -7.38 -20.66
N TYR A 295 9.58 -7.04 -19.49
CA TYR A 295 9.67 -7.87 -18.29
C TYR A 295 8.79 -9.10 -18.40
N ILE A 296 7.58 -8.98 -18.93
CA ILE A 296 6.68 -10.12 -19.19
C ILE A 296 7.34 -11.09 -20.18
N ALA A 297 7.95 -10.58 -21.23
CA ALA A 297 8.61 -11.38 -22.29
C ALA A 297 9.74 -12.27 -21.77
N LYS A 298 10.44 -11.87 -20.70
CA LYS A 298 11.47 -12.69 -20.04
C LYS A 298 10.93 -14.05 -19.53
N TYR A 299 9.64 -14.12 -19.28
CA TYR A 299 8.98 -15.31 -18.69
C TYR A 299 8.16 -16.09 -19.69
N GLN A 300 8.12 -15.72 -20.97
CA GLN A 300 7.39 -16.43 -22.00
C GLN A 300 7.80 -17.92 -22.04
N GLY A 301 6.80 -18.79 -21.90
CA GLY A 301 6.96 -20.24 -21.92
C GLY A 301 7.60 -20.88 -20.67
N LYS A 302 7.92 -20.10 -19.63
CA LYS A 302 8.59 -20.62 -18.42
C LYS A 302 7.65 -21.33 -17.44
N PHE A 303 6.35 -21.34 -17.68
CA PHE A 303 5.35 -21.92 -16.78
C PHE A 303 4.47 -22.98 -17.42
N GLU A 304 4.85 -23.49 -18.60
CA GLU A 304 4.10 -24.49 -19.35
C GLU A 304 4.01 -25.84 -18.61
N GLN A 305 4.99 -26.16 -17.73
CA GLN A 305 4.96 -27.34 -16.87
C GLN A 305 3.86 -27.29 -15.81
N GLY A 306 3.27 -26.11 -15.56
CA GLY A 306 2.15 -25.86 -14.67
C GLY A 306 2.49 -25.75 -13.19
N TRP A 307 1.50 -25.32 -12.41
CA TRP A 307 1.66 -25.01 -10.99
C TRP A 307 2.06 -26.20 -10.12
N ASP A 308 1.60 -27.42 -10.41
CA ASP A 308 1.99 -28.61 -9.63
C ASP A 308 3.50 -28.84 -9.72
N LYS A 309 4.05 -28.79 -10.94
CA LYS A 309 5.48 -28.99 -11.19
C LYS A 309 6.33 -27.83 -10.66
N VAL A 310 5.89 -26.59 -10.87
CA VAL A 310 6.57 -25.40 -10.33
C VAL A 310 6.63 -25.47 -8.79
N ARG A 311 5.55 -25.91 -8.15
CA ARG A 311 5.50 -26.12 -6.70
C ARG A 311 6.51 -27.17 -6.22
N GLU A 312 6.59 -28.34 -6.87
CA GLU A 312 7.59 -29.36 -6.57
C GLU A 312 9.02 -28.86 -6.74
N GLU A 313 9.31 -28.23 -7.87
CA GLU A 313 10.66 -27.69 -8.15
C GLU A 313 11.07 -26.61 -7.15
N THR A 314 10.14 -25.73 -6.75
CA THR A 314 10.37 -24.71 -5.72
C THR A 314 10.67 -25.37 -4.38
N PHE A 315 9.89 -26.36 -3.96
CA PHE A 315 10.10 -27.10 -2.73
C PHE A 315 11.49 -27.77 -2.67
N GLU A 316 11.93 -28.42 -3.76
CA GLU A 316 13.26 -29.05 -3.81
C GLU A 316 14.39 -28.01 -3.78
N ARG A 317 14.22 -26.85 -4.44
CA ARG A 317 15.19 -25.75 -4.32
C ARG A 317 15.25 -25.22 -2.89
N GLN A 318 14.13 -25.04 -2.22
CA GLN A 318 14.05 -24.58 -0.84
C GLN A 318 14.80 -25.51 0.12
N LYS A 319 14.62 -26.83 -0.02
CA LYS A 319 15.38 -27.83 0.75
C LYS A 319 16.87 -27.75 0.48
N LYS A 320 17.27 -27.67 -0.78
CA LYS A 320 18.68 -27.55 -1.19
C LYS A 320 19.35 -26.28 -0.67
N MET A 321 18.61 -25.18 -0.59
CA MET A 321 19.08 -23.92 -0.06
C MET A 321 19.08 -23.87 1.49
N GLY A 322 18.48 -24.86 2.15
CA GLY A 322 18.31 -24.87 3.59
C GLY A 322 17.34 -23.83 4.13
N ILE A 323 16.51 -23.24 3.25
CA ILE A 323 15.49 -22.24 3.66
C ILE A 323 14.34 -22.93 4.41
N ILE A 324 14.12 -24.20 4.13
CA ILE A 324 13.20 -25.06 4.88
C ILE A 324 13.97 -26.30 5.39
N PRO A 325 13.51 -26.96 6.45
CA PRO A 325 14.12 -28.19 6.95
C PRO A 325 14.17 -29.29 5.87
N SER A 326 15.27 -30.05 5.83
CA SER A 326 15.49 -31.11 4.81
C SER A 326 14.47 -32.26 4.91
N ASN A 327 13.90 -32.48 6.10
CA ASN A 327 12.86 -33.49 6.37
C ASN A 327 11.44 -32.98 6.07
N SER A 328 11.25 -31.75 5.62
CA SER A 328 9.92 -31.22 5.25
C SER A 328 9.25 -32.10 4.19
N ILE A 329 7.94 -32.20 4.30
CA ILE A 329 7.07 -32.93 3.36
C ILE A 329 6.22 -31.88 2.59
N LEU A 330 6.13 -32.03 1.27
CA LEU A 330 5.25 -31.16 0.50
C LEU A 330 3.78 -31.56 0.74
N PRO A 331 2.94 -30.66 1.31
CA PRO A 331 1.54 -30.99 1.56
C PRO A 331 0.78 -31.31 0.27
N PRO A 332 -0.37 -31.98 0.34
CA PRO A 332 -1.28 -32.08 -0.80
C PRO A 332 -1.66 -30.70 -1.36
N ALA A 333 -2.11 -30.66 -2.63
CA ALA A 333 -2.66 -29.45 -3.21
C ALA A 333 -3.83 -28.92 -2.37
N ASN A 334 -3.97 -27.59 -2.30
CA ASN A 334 -5.09 -26.96 -1.59
C ASN A 334 -6.43 -27.41 -2.19
N SER A 335 -7.43 -27.58 -1.33
CA SER A 335 -8.79 -27.95 -1.75
C SER A 335 -9.32 -26.97 -2.81
N GLY A 336 -9.96 -27.50 -3.84
CA GLY A 336 -10.54 -26.72 -4.94
C GLY A 336 -9.57 -26.43 -6.10
N ILE A 337 -8.28 -26.74 -5.98
CA ILE A 337 -7.33 -26.62 -7.08
C ILE A 337 -7.43 -27.84 -8.01
N GLN A 338 -7.65 -27.59 -9.29
CA GLN A 338 -7.59 -28.63 -10.30
C GLN A 338 -6.13 -28.98 -10.63
N PRO A 339 -5.78 -30.28 -10.76
CA PRO A 339 -4.48 -30.68 -11.29
C PRO A 339 -4.23 -30.07 -12.67
N TRP A 340 -3.01 -29.60 -12.93
CA TRP A 340 -2.64 -28.98 -14.21
C TRP A 340 -2.92 -29.88 -15.42
N SER A 341 -2.72 -31.20 -15.25
CA SER A 341 -2.99 -32.17 -16.28
C SER A 341 -4.45 -32.21 -16.77
N ASN A 342 -5.40 -31.81 -15.93
CA ASN A 342 -6.83 -31.87 -16.22
C ASN A 342 -7.35 -30.60 -16.92
N LEU A 343 -6.50 -29.58 -17.09
CA LEU A 343 -6.87 -28.34 -17.75
C LEU A 343 -6.84 -28.45 -19.28
N SER A 344 -7.75 -27.75 -19.94
CA SER A 344 -7.72 -27.61 -21.40
C SER A 344 -6.52 -26.76 -21.87
N ASP A 345 -6.12 -26.91 -23.13
CA ASP A 345 -5.00 -26.14 -23.69
C ASP A 345 -5.25 -24.63 -23.64
N ASN A 346 -6.50 -24.17 -23.83
CA ASN A 346 -6.87 -22.77 -23.72
C ASN A 346 -6.74 -22.25 -22.30
N GLN A 347 -7.13 -23.05 -21.28
CA GLN A 347 -6.90 -22.70 -19.87
C GLN A 347 -5.41 -22.59 -19.57
N LYS A 348 -4.62 -23.58 -19.95
CA LYS A 348 -3.16 -23.59 -19.77
C LYS A 348 -2.52 -22.36 -20.39
N LYS A 349 -2.91 -22.01 -21.63
CA LYS A 349 -2.41 -20.81 -22.32
C LYS A 349 -2.72 -19.52 -21.57
N VAL A 350 -3.96 -19.35 -21.08
CA VAL A 350 -4.36 -18.17 -20.29
C VAL A 350 -3.60 -18.13 -18.97
N TYR A 351 -3.55 -19.26 -18.26
CA TYR A 351 -2.97 -19.32 -16.92
C TYR A 351 -1.45 -19.12 -16.94
N CYS A 352 -0.75 -19.67 -17.94
CA CYS A 352 0.68 -19.38 -18.15
C CYS A 352 0.90 -17.89 -18.37
N LYS A 353 0.10 -17.27 -19.25
CA LYS A 353 0.24 -15.83 -19.54
C LYS A 353 0.04 -14.97 -18.30
N LEU A 354 -0.96 -15.25 -17.48
CA LEU A 354 -1.22 -14.49 -16.25
C LEU A 354 -0.06 -14.65 -15.23
N GLN A 355 0.55 -15.84 -15.16
CA GLN A 355 1.74 -16.06 -14.33
C GLN A 355 2.99 -15.36 -14.89
N GLU A 356 3.15 -15.32 -16.20
CA GLU A 356 4.22 -14.54 -16.87
C GLU A 356 4.10 -13.06 -16.53
N VAL A 357 2.88 -12.52 -16.50
CA VAL A 357 2.59 -11.12 -16.13
C VAL A 357 2.98 -10.86 -14.68
N PHE A 358 2.53 -11.71 -13.75
CA PHE A 358 2.91 -11.60 -12.32
C PHE A 358 4.43 -11.65 -12.15
N SER A 359 5.10 -12.58 -12.84
CA SER A 359 6.54 -12.73 -12.74
C SER A 359 7.29 -11.53 -13.29
N GLY A 360 6.83 -10.98 -14.42
CA GLY A 360 7.36 -9.74 -14.98
C GLY A 360 7.15 -8.53 -14.05
N TYR A 361 6.03 -8.50 -13.31
CA TYR A 361 5.73 -7.44 -12.37
C TYR A 361 6.69 -7.46 -11.15
N LEU A 362 6.95 -8.65 -10.61
CA LEU A 362 7.89 -8.81 -9.50
C LEU A 362 9.34 -8.54 -9.93
N ASP A 363 9.78 -9.02 -11.09
CA ASP A 363 11.11 -8.74 -11.68
C ASP A 363 11.28 -7.23 -11.92
N HIS A 364 10.26 -6.56 -12.43
CA HIS A 364 10.29 -5.10 -12.60
C HIS A 364 10.42 -4.37 -11.25
N ALA A 365 9.67 -4.81 -10.23
CA ALA A 365 9.76 -4.23 -8.89
C ALA A 365 11.16 -4.45 -8.27
N ASP A 366 11.74 -5.64 -8.42
CA ASP A 366 13.11 -5.93 -7.99
C ASP A 366 14.13 -5.02 -8.66
N TYR A 367 14.02 -4.82 -9.98
CA TYR A 367 14.90 -3.91 -10.70
C TYR A 367 14.83 -2.48 -10.16
N GLN A 368 13.61 -1.98 -9.88
CA GLN A 368 13.44 -0.63 -9.34
C GLN A 368 14.03 -0.52 -7.92
N LEU A 369 13.86 -1.53 -7.08
CA LEU A 369 14.51 -1.59 -5.77
C LEU A 369 16.04 -1.60 -5.89
N GLY A 370 16.58 -2.31 -6.88
CA GLY A 370 18.03 -2.29 -7.20
C GLY A 370 18.54 -0.88 -7.49
N ARG A 371 17.79 -0.04 -8.19
CA ARG A 371 18.13 1.38 -8.42
C ARG A 371 18.25 2.14 -7.09
N LEU A 372 17.29 1.94 -6.19
CA LEU A 372 17.33 2.55 -4.84
C LEU A 372 18.55 2.11 -4.06
N PHE A 373 18.84 0.80 -4.03
CA PHE A 373 20.01 0.27 -3.29
C PHE A 373 21.33 0.79 -3.82
N ASN A 374 21.47 0.90 -5.15
CA ASN A 374 22.66 1.47 -5.80
C ASN A 374 22.87 2.93 -5.40
N VAL A 375 21.82 3.74 -5.33
CA VAL A 375 21.91 5.15 -4.88
C VAL A 375 22.40 5.25 -3.43
N LEU A 376 22.02 4.35 -2.53
CA LEU A 376 22.55 4.33 -1.17
C LEU A 376 24.05 4.02 -1.14
N ASP A 377 24.52 3.14 -2.03
CA ASP A 377 25.94 2.80 -2.21
C ASP A 377 26.71 4.00 -2.78
N GLU A 378 26.21 4.65 -3.84
CA GLU A 378 26.78 5.86 -4.45
C GLU A 378 26.93 7.00 -3.43
N MET A 379 25.93 7.19 -2.58
CA MET A 379 25.92 8.21 -1.52
C MET A 379 26.74 7.81 -0.29
N LYS A 380 27.28 6.57 -0.24
CA LYS A 380 28.05 6.03 0.89
C LYS A 380 27.30 6.05 2.23
N ILE A 381 25.98 5.88 2.18
CA ILE A 381 25.13 5.81 3.38
C ILE A 381 24.60 4.39 3.64
N ARG A 382 24.91 3.44 2.74
CA ARG A 382 24.42 2.06 2.81
C ARG A 382 24.82 1.36 4.10
N ASP A 383 26.04 1.58 4.58
CA ASP A 383 26.57 0.91 5.78
C ASP A 383 25.75 1.20 7.04
N ASN A 384 25.29 2.44 7.21
CA ASN A 384 24.43 2.82 8.35
C ASN A 384 22.95 2.98 7.93
N THR A 385 22.51 2.17 6.97
CA THR A 385 21.10 2.08 6.60
C THR A 385 20.57 0.69 6.87
N LEU A 386 19.60 0.60 7.78
CA LEU A 386 18.82 -0.61 8.06
C LEU A 386 17.74 -0.75 6.98
N ILE A 387 17.82 -1.79 6.16
CA ILE A 387 16.81 -2.13 5.17
C ILE A 387 16.07 -3.39 5.61
N MET A 388 14.76 -3.31 5.66
CA MET A 388 13.85 -4.43 5.89
C MET A 388 12.97 -4.60 4.66
N VAL A 389 12.87 -5.81 4.12
CA VAL A 389 11.97 -6.17 3.00
C VAL A 389 11.02 -7.24 3.50
N VAL A 390 9.72 -7.01 3.38
CA VAL A 390 8.68 -7.92 3.85
C VAL A 390 7.52 -7.96 2.87
N SER A 391 6.81 -9.10 2.74
CA SER A 391 5.48 -9.14 2.16
C SER A 391 4.43 -8.92 3.24
N ASP A 392 3.32 -8.28 2.91
CA ASP A 392 2.25 -8.01 3.89
C ASP A 392 1.33 -9.22 4.13
N ASN A 393 1.25 -10.15 3.19
CA ASN A 393 0.56 -11.43 3.31
C ASN A 393 1.04 -12.40 2.21
N GLY A 394 0.62 -13.64 2.31
CA GLY A 394 0.90 -14.64 1.28
C GLY A 394 0.26 -14.34 -0.08
N ALA A 395 0.65 -15.09 -1.09
CA ALA A 395 0.12 -14.98 -2.45
C ALA A 395 -1.41 -15.04 -2.48
N SER A 396 -2.02 -14.26 -3.37
CA SER A 396 -3.46 -14.02 -3.41
C SER A 396 -4.19 -15.02 -4.29
N GLN A 397 -5.24 -15.64 -3.75
CA GLN A 397 -6.18 -16.50 -4.47
C GLN A 397 -7.36 -15.73 -5.08
N GLU A 398 -7.37 -14.42 -5.01
CA GLU A 398 -8.54 -13.59 -5.36
C GLU A 398 -8.90 -13.62 -6.85
N GLY A 399 -8.02 -14.13 -7.72
CA GLY A 399 -8.35 -14.47 -9.10
C GLY A 399 -9.18 -15.75 -9.29
N LEU A 400 -9.53 -16.44 -8.20
CA LEU A 400 -10.31 -17.69 -8.18
C LEU A 400 -9.78 -18.77 -9.14
N GLN A 401 -10.68 -19.55 -9.76
CA GLN A 401 -10.32 -20.70 -10.60
C GLN A 401 -9.61 -20.30 -11.90
N ASN A 402 -10.07 -19.24 -12.56
CA ASN A 402 -9.66 -18.94 -13.92
C ASN A 402 -8.73 -17.73 -14.07
N GLY A 403 -8.56 -16.94 -13.00
CA GLY A 403 -8.02 -15.61 -13.14
C GLY A 403 -8.98 -14.71 -13.92
N THR A 404 -8.53 -13.54 -14.31
CA THR A 404 -9.31 -12.56 -15.07
C THR A 404 -8.38 -11.62 -15.85
N LEU A 405 -8.88 -10.96 -16.88
CA LEU A 405 -8.29 -9.79 -17.51
C LEU A 405 -9.03 -8.50 -17.14
N ASN A 406 -10.08 -8.59 -16.30
CA ASN A 406 -10.88 -7.46 -15.85
C ASN A 406 -11.48 -7.77 -14.46
N THR A 407 -10.79 -7.34 -13.40
CA THR A 407 -11.21 -7.56 -12.01
C THR A 407 -12.54 -6.89 -11.67
N ASP A 408 -12.88 -5.76 -12.30
CA ASP A 408 -14.17 -5.08 -12.09
C ASP A 408 -15.36 -5.90 -12.60
N ARG A 409 -15.19 -6.65 -13.69
CA ARG A 409 -16.20 -7.63 -14.16
C ARG A 409 -16.41 -8.73 -13.12
N TYR A 410 -15.30 -9.29 -12.64
CA TYR A 410 -15.32 -10.34 -11.62
C TYR A 410 -16.04 -9.87 -10.33
N ARG A 411 -15.69 -8.69 -9.82
CA ARG A 411 -16.32 -8.09 -8.63
C ARG A 411 -17.80 -7.74 -8.83
N SER A 412 -18.19 -7.50 -10.07
CA SER A 412 -19.58 -7.23 -10.47
C SER A 412 -20.36 -8.50 -10.83
N PHE A 413 -19.82 -9.69 -10.55
CA PHE A 413 -20.41 -11.00 -10.85
C PHE A 413 -20.57 -11.33 -12.34
N PHE A 414 -19.74 -10.71 -13.20
CA PHE A 414 -19.67 -10.97 -14.65
C PHE A 414 -18.26 -11.41 -15.07
N PRO A 415 -17.69 -12.50 -14.51
CA PRO A 415 -16.31 -12.87 -14.77
C PRO A 415 -16.05 -13.11 -16.26
N ASP A 416 -14.81 -12.86 -16.67
CA ASP A 416 -14.34 -13.21 -18.01
C ASP A 416 -14.43 -14.72 -18.23
N THR A 417 -14.82 -15.10 -19.43
CA THR A 417 -14.72 -16.49 -19.90
C THR A 417 -13.37 -16.77 -20.53
N ILE A 418 -12.93 -18.03 -20.53
CA ILE A 418 -11.66 -18.44 -21.20
C ILE A 418 -11.61 -18.00 -22.68
N PRO A 419 -12.67 -18.16 -23.51
CA PRO A 419 -12.67 -17.65 -24.87
C PRO A 419 -12.51 -16.13 -24.99
N GLU A 420 -13.11 -15.35 -24.08
CA GLU A 420 -12.93 -13.89 -24.06
C GLU A 420 -11.51 -13.51 -23.69
N MET A 421 -10.92 -14.16 -22.66
CA MET A 421 -9.53 -13.94 -22.25
C MET A 421 -8.54 -14.29 -23.37
N ILE A 422 -8.76 -15.38 -24.13
CA ILE A 422 -7.91 -15.74 -25.27
C ILE A 422 -7.88 -14.65 -26.34
N LYS A 423 -9.02 -14.00 -26.61
CA LYS A 423 -9.10 -12.92 -27.61
C LYS A 423 -8.28 -11.68 -27.22
N ASN A 424 -8.10 -11.44 -25.93
CA ASN A 424 -7.45 -10.25 -25.40
C ASN A 424 -6.14 -10.57 -24.67
N LEU A 425 -5.59 -11.76 -24.83
CA LEU A 425 -4.48 -12.28 -24.05
C LEU A 425 -3.16 -11.51 -24.26
N ASP A 426 -2.98 -10.91 -25.42
CA ASP A 426 -1.87 -10.06 -25.80
C ASP A 426 -1.85 -8.71 -25.05
N GLN A 427 -3.00 -8.31 -24.50
CA GLN A 427 -3.16 -7.10 -23.70
C GLN A 427 -2.80 -7.33 -22.22
N ALA A 428 -2.69 -8.59 -21.78
CA ALA A 428 -2.47 -8.94 -20.37
C ALA A 428 -1.21 -8.26 -19.79
N GLY A 429 -1.40 -7.54 -18.69
CA GLY A 429 -0.37 -6.76 -18.00
C GLY A 429 -0.15 -5.35 -18.56
N GLY A 430 -0.77 -5.03 -19.70
CA GLY A 430 -0.76 -3.70 -20.28
C GLY A 430 -1.88 -2.78 -19.75
N PRO A 431 -1.90 -1.50 -20.16
CA PRO A 431 -2.87 -0.52 -19.65
C PRO A 431 -4.33 -0.81 -19.98
N SER A 432 -4.59 -1.66 -20.99
CA SER A 432 -5.94 -2.06 -21.39
C SER A 432 -6.40 -3.38 -20.79
N SER A 433 -5.75 -3.84 -19.71
CA SER A 433 -6.16 -5.01 -18.94
C SER A 433 -6.12 -4.70 -17.46
N ASP A 434 -6.90 -5.42 -16.67
CA ASP A 434 -6.93 -5.36 -15.21
C ASP A 434 -6.87 -6.80 -14.68
N PRO A 435 -5.67 -7.45 -14.78
CA PRO A 435 -5.56 -8.89 -14.64
C PRO A 435 -5.29 -9.34 -13.22
N HIS A 436 -5.75 -10.57 -12.93
CA HIS A 436 -5.34 -11.38 -11.79
C HIS A 436 -5.13 -12.84 -12.23
N TYR A 437 -4.13 -13.51 -11.66
CA TYR A 437 -3.84 -14.92 -11.97
C TYR A 437 -4.80 -15.88 -11.23
N PRO A 438 -4.99 -17.14 -11.71
CA PRO A 438 -5.81 -18.12 -11.03
C PRO A 438 -5.15 -18.64 -9.74
N MET A 439 -5.98 -19.07 -8.78
CA MET A 439 -5.59 -19.53 -7.44
C MET A 439 -4.56 -20.68 -7.42
N GLY A 440 -4.45 -21.47 -8.51
CA GLY A 440 -3.41 -22.49 -8.65
C GLY A 440 -2.00 -21.91 -8.59
N TRP A 441 -1.79 -20.70 -9.14
CA TRP A 441 -0.52 -19.99 -9.03
C TRP A 441 -0.28 -19.39 -7.65
N ALA A 442 -1.34 -19.00 -6.92
CA ALA A 442 -1.21 -18.61 -5.52
C ALA A 442 -0.70 -19.76 -4.66
N MET A 443 -1.21 -20.99 -4.89
CA MET A 443 -0.70 -22.19 -4.22
C MET A 443 0.78 -22.42 -4.53
N ALA A 444 1.18 -22.32 -5.79
CA ALA A 444 2.60 -22.49 -6.18
C ALA A 444 3.48 -21.38 -5.58
N GLY A 445 3.00 -20.15 -5.57
CA GLY A 445 3.70 -18.98 -5.02
C GLY A 445 3.86 -19.01 -3.50
N ASN A 446 3.04 -19.76 -2.78
CA ASN A 446 3.18 -19.98 -1.34
C ASN A 446 3.97 -21.24 -0.98
N SER A 447 4.55 -21.91 -1.98
CA SER A 447 5.30 -23.15 -1.76
C SER A 447 6.30 -23.00 -0.61
N PRO A 448 6.39 -23.97 0.32
CA PRO A 448 5.65 -25.23 0.38
C PRO A 448 4.38 -25.15 1.27
N LEU A 449 3.98 -23.97 1.69
CA LEU A 449 3.02 -23.72 2.75
C LEU A 449 1.57 -23.95 2.30
N LYS A 450 0.70 -24.36 3.22
CA LYS A 450 -0.73 -24.56 2.98
C LYS A 450 -1.45 -23.23 2.87
N ARG A 451 -2.40 -23.14 1.95
CA ARG A 451 -3.33 -22.03 1.73
C ARG A 451 -2.64 -20.75 1.28
N TRP A 452 -3.23 -19.59 1.55
CA TRP A 452 -2.93 -18.32 0.88
C TRP A 452 -3.49 -17.12 1.67
N LYS A 453 -3.35 -15.92 1.12
CA LYS A 453 -3.96 -14.68 1.62
C LYS A 453 -5.39 -14.91 2.12
N GLN A 454 -5.77 -14.27 3.22
CA GLN A 454 -7.05 -14.39 3.94
C GLN A 454 -7.23 -15.67 4.76
N ASP A 455 -6.27 -16.57 4.77
CA ASP A 455 -6.29 -17.77 5.60
C ASP A 455 -5.22 -17.72 6.70
N THR A 456 -5.54 -18.32 7.86
CA THR A 456 -4.64 -18.34 9.03
C THR A 456 -3.65 -19.50 9.03
N HIS A 457 -3.68 -20.37 8.04
CA HIS A 457 -2.63 -21.35 7.78
C HIS A 457 -1.35 -20.68 7.27
N ALA A 458 -0.24 -21.38 7.35
CA ALA A 458 1.10 -20.83 7.09
C ALA A 458 1.22 -20.11 5.74
N GLY A 459 0.57 -20.59 4.65
CA GLY A 459 0.63 -19.93 3.34
C GLY A 459 -0.07 -18.58 3.27
N GLY A 460 -0.88 -18.22 4.28
CA GLY A 460 -1.48 -16.89 4.38
C GLY A 460 -0.69 -15.92 5.23
N ASN A 461 0.08 -16.45 6.19
CA ASN A 461 0.71 -15.62 7.23
C ASN A 461 2.19 -15.89 7.50
N THR A 462 2.85 -16.73 6.73
CA THR A 462 4.31 -16.94 6.81
C THR A 462 4.93 -16.44 5.53
N ASP A 463 5.65 -15.33 5.63
CA ASP A 463 6.02 -14.54 4.46
C ASP A 463 7.53 -14.21 4.45
N PRO A 464 8.09 -13.90 3.27
CA PRO A 464 9.49 -13.50 3.19
C PRO A 464 9.78 -12.28 4.04
N PHE A 465 10.85 -12.36 4.86
CA PHE A 465 11.37 -11.24 5.59
C PHE A 465 12.90 -11.20 5.53
N ILE A 466 13.44 -10.11 5.02
CA ILE A 466 14.87 -9.91 4.82
C ILE A 466 15.29 -8.66 5.59
N VAL A 467 16.40 -8.75 6.31
CA VAL A 467 17.00 -7.62 7.04
C VAL A 467 18.44 -7.43 6.60
N SER A 468 18.81 -6.23 6.25
CA SER A 468 20.18 -5.91 5.89
C SER A 468 20.64 -4.62 6.58
N TRP A 469 21.74 -4.71 7.32
CA TRP A 469 22.41 -3.58 7.96
C TRP A 469 23.92 -3.85 8.08
N PRO A 470 24.73 -3.48 7.09
CA PRO A 470 26.14 -3.86 7.01
C PRO A 470 26.98 -3.46 8.23
N ALA A 471 26.66 -2.32 8.87
CA ALA A 471 27.35 -1.89 10.08
C ALA A 471 27.18 -2.86 11.26
N LYS A 472 26.07 -3.59 11.35
CA LYS A 472 25.72 -4.45 12.49
C LYS A 472 25.71 -5.94 12.19
N ILE A 473 25.21 -6.36 11.02
CA ILE A 473 25.11 -7.76 10.60
C ILE A 473 26.45 -8.19 10.02
N LYS A 474 27.08 -9.22 10.62
CA LYS A 474 28.42 -9.72 10.23
C LYS A 474 28.38 -11.08 9.56
N ASP A 475 27.30 -11.84 9.73
CA ASP A 475 27.09 -13.17 9.16
C ASP A 475 26.08 -13.14 8.01
N GLY A 476 26.24 -12.18 7.08
CA GLY A 476 25.38 -12.00 5.92
C GLY A 476 25.16 -13.29 5.13
N GLY A 477 23.96 -13.44 4.57
CA GLY A 477 23.50 -14.64 3.86
C GLY A 477 22.94 -15.74 4.77
N SER A 478 23.05 -15.59 6.10
CA SER A 478 22.56 -16.61 7.03
C SER A 478 21.04 -16.56 7.21
N ILE A 479 20.50 -17.69 7.67
CA ILE A 479 19.06 -17.86 7.92
C ILE A 479 18.78 -17.69 9.40
N ARG A 480 17.63 -17.09 9.71
CA ARG A 480 17.06 -16.96 11.05
C ARG A 480 15.77 -17.75 11.12
N ASN A 481 15.71 -18.70 12.05
CA ASN A 481 14.57 -19.61 12.23
C ASN A 481 13.73 -19.30 13.49
N GLN A 482 14.08 -18.23 14.21
CA GLN A 482 13.31 -17.79 15.35
C GLN A 482 11.91 -17.35 14.89
N TYR A 483 10.89 -17.79 15.63
CA TYR A 483 9.52 -17.35 15.40
C TYR A 483 9.38 -15.86 15.69
N HIS A 484 9.01 -15.07 14.71
CA HIS A 484 8.69 -13.65 14.85
C HIS A 484 7.49 -13.25 13.99
N HIS A 485 6.91 -12.10 14.30
CA HIS A 485 5.73 -11.57 13.65
C HIS A 485 5.86 -10.07 13.37
N LEU A 486 5.10 -9.52 12.45
CA LEU A 486 5.12 -8.07 12.13
C LEU A 486 5.01 -7.17 13.36
N VAL A 487 4.31 -7.60 14.40
CA VAL A 487 4.17 -6.87 15.68
C VAL A 487 5.52 -6.62 16.37
N ASP A 488 6.55 -7.40 16.03
CA ASP A 488 7.89 -7.34 16.61
C ASP A 488 8.80 -6.31 15.92
N VAL A 489 8.39 -5.76 14.77
CA VAL A 489 9.21 -4.81 14.00
C VAL A 489 9.36 -3.47 14.73
N VAL A 490 8.29 -2.92 15.28
CA VAL A 490 8.36 -1.64 16.01
C VAL A 490 9.25 -1.71 17.23
N PRO A 491 9.10 -2.68 18.18
CA PRO A 491 10.03 -2.78 19.30
C PRO A 491 11.47 -3.03 18.86
N THR A 492 11.69 -3.72 17.72
CA THR A 492 13.03 -3.89 17.14
C THR A 492 13.62 -2.56 16.66
N ILE A 493 12.86 -1.77 15.90
CA ILE A 493 13.31 -0.43 15.45
C ILE A 493 13.64 0.46 16.66
N LEU A 494 12.80 0.47 17.69
CA LEU A 494 13.03 1.27 18.89
C LEU A 494 14.33 0.85 19.60
N GLU A 495 14.57 -0.45 19.77
CA GLU A 495 15.82 -0.94 20.36
C GLU A 495 17.05 -0.55 19.52
N LEU A 496 17.00 -0.77 18.21
CA LEU A 496 18.11 -0.49 17.28
C LEU A 496 18.42 1.00 17.17
N THR A 497 17.45 1.85 17.37
CA THR A 497 17.61 3.32 17.38
C THR A 497 17.93 3.89 18.75
N GLY A 498 17.92 3.06 19.80
CA GLY A 498 18.13 3.48 21.20
C GLY A 498 16.98 4.32 21.76
N LEU A 499 15.80 4.23 21.18
CA LEU A 499 14.61 4.97 21.60
C LEU A 499 13.70 4.14 22.50
N PRO A 500 13.16 4.71 23.61
CA PRO A 500 12.17 4.02 24.42
C PRO A 500 10.81 3.98 23.73
N ALA A 501 9.99 2.99 24.09
CA ALA A 501 8.58 3.00 23.71
C ALA A 501 7.86 4.16 24.43
N PRO A 502 7.15 5.05 23.72
CA PRO A 502 6.47 6.17 24.35
C PRO A 502 5.25 5.70 25.16
N THR A 503 5.05 6.30 26.34
CA THR A 503 3.84 6.11 27.16
C THR A 503 2.75 7.12 26.84
N SER A 504 3.12 8.27 26.23
CA SER A 504 2.20 9.29 25.73
C SER A 504 2.72 9.90 24.44
N VAL A 505 1.83 10.16 23.49
CA VAL A 505 2.13 10.82 22.21
C VAL A 505 1.05 11.86 21.96
N ASN A 506 1.46 13.14 21.78
CA ASN A 506 0.56 14.27 21.56
C ASN A 506 -0.57 14.36 22.60
N GLY A 507 -0.24 14.10 23.89
CA GLY A 507 -1.18 14.13 25.00
C GLY A 507 -2.08 12.90 25.13
N VAL A 508 -1.93 11.88 24.25
CA VAL A 508 -2.72 10.65 24.31
C VAL A 508 -1.88 9.52 24.90
N SER A 509 -2.37 8.90 25.99
CA SER A 509 -1.77 7.70 26.58
C SER A 509 -1.70 6.58 25.57
N GLN A 510 -0.56 5.89 25.49
CA GLN A 510 -0.34 4.83 24.52
C GLN A 510 -0.62 3.46 25.11
N MET A 511 -1.32 2.62 24.35
CA MET A 511 -1.42 1.19 24.68
C MET A 511 -0.03 0.53 24.56
N PRO A 512 0.28 -0.47 25.38
CA PRO A 512 1.56 -1.18 25.33
C PRO A 512 1.85 -1.75 23.93
N LEU A 513 3.13 -1.91 23.58
CA LEU A 513 3.53 -2.72 22.45
C LEU A 513 3.20 -4.19 22.74
N HIS A 514 2.73 -4.92 21.72
CA HIS A 514 2.38 -6.34 21.87
C HIS A 514 3.49 -7.26 21.33
N GLY A 515 4.46 -6.69 20.63
CA GLY A 515 5.64 -7.38 20.11
C GLY A 515 6.80 -7.42 21.07
N VAL A 516 7.80 -8.22 20.72
CA VAL A 516 9.11 -8.32 21.36
C VAL A 516 10.20 -7.99 20.35
N SER A 517 11.29 -7.37 20.78
CA SER A 517 12.39 -7.08 19.86
C SER A 517 13.05 -8.35 19.33
N MET A 518 13.36 -8.35 18.05
CA MET A 518 14.12 -9.41 17.37
C MET A 518 15.59 -9.02 17.13
N ALA A 519 16.06 -7.90 17.68
CA ALA A 519 17.42 -7.41 17.48
C ALA A 519 18.52 -8.40 17.93
N TYR A 520 18.24 -9.24 18.94
CA TYR A 520 19.13 -10.29 19.41
C TYR A 520 19.50 -11.30 18.32
N THR A 521 18.62 -11.53 17.35
CA THR A 521 18.86 -12.45 16.23
C THR A 521 19.90 -11.93 15.23
N PHE A 522 20.21 -10.61 15.27
CA PHE A 522 21.18 -10.02 14.33
C PHE A 522 22.60 -10.52 14.59
N SER A 523 22.91 -10.89 15.82
CA SER A 523 24.23 -11.39 16.22
C SER A 523 24.27 -12.86 16.60
N ASP A 524 23.11 -13.49 16.86
CA ASP A 524 23.04 -14.89 17.29
C ASP A 524 21.98 -15.68 16.53
N ALA A 525 22.44 -16.45 15.53
CA ALA A 525 21.59 -17.32 14.73
C ALA A 525 20.98 -18.49 15.55
N LYS A 526 21.57 -18.85 16.69
CA LYS A 526 21.16 -19.99 17.52
C LYS A 526 20.34 -19.59 18.75
N ALA A 527 20.14 -18.29 18.97
CA ALA A 527 19.31 -17.82 20.06
C ALA A 527 17.90 -18.39 19.96
N LYS A 528 17.31 -18.76 21.09
CA LYS A 528 15.90 -19.17 21.14
C LYS A 528 15.01 -17.96 20.94
N THR A 529 13.85 -18.17 20.32
CA THR A 529 12.86 -17.10 20.19
C THR A 529 12.44 -16.59 21.57
N THR A 530 12.37 -15.27 21.69
CA THR A 530 11.87 -14.59 22.91
C THR A 530 10.36 -14.44 22.90
N LYS A 531 9.71 -14.63 21.75
CA LYS A 531 8.25 -14.58 21.62
C LYS A 531 7.62 -15.81 22.27
N LYS A 532 6.47 -15.63 22.91
CA LYS A 532 5.78 -16.69 23.65
C LYS A 532 4.45 -17.09 23.06
N VAL A 533 3.73 -16.13 22.50
CA VAL A 533 2.39 -16.37 21.97
C VAL A 533 2.10 -15.40 20.81
N GLN A 534 1.41 -15.90 19.79
CA GLN A 534 0.80 -15.10 18.75
C GLN A 534 -0.51 -15.74 18.31
N TYR A 535 -1.61 -15.00 18.43
CA TYR A 535 -2.90 -15.41 17.88
C TYR A 535 -3.09 -14.84 16.46
N TYR A 536 -3.97 -15.49 15.72
CA TYR A 536 -4.44 -15.07 14.39
C TYR A 536 -5.96 -15.21 14.32
N GLU A 537 -6.58 -14.30 13.62
CA GLU A 537 -7.95 -14.42 13.11
C GLU A 537 -8.03 -13.67 11.80
N MET A 538 -8.70 -14.26 10.83
CA MET A 538 -8.99 -13.61 9.55
C MET A 538 -10.26 -14.21 8.94
N LEU A 539 -11.30 -13.38 8.80
CA LEU A 539 -12.59 -13.76 8.19
C LEU A 539 -13.17 -15.07 8.74
N GLY A 540 -13.02 -15.26 10.06
CA GLY A 540 -13.51 -16.43 10.77
C GLY A 540 -12.51 -17.57 10.96
N SER A 541 -11.49 -17.67 10.10
CA SER A 541 -10.37 -18.61 10.30
C SER A 541 -9.51 -18.19 11.48
N ARG A 542 -9.05 -19.15 12.29
CA ARG A 542 -8.36 -18.87 13.56
C ARG A 542 -7.09 -19.69 13.69
N ALA A 543 -6.06 -19.10 14.31
CA ALA A 543 -4.89 -19.85 14.71
C ALA A 543 -4.22 -19.25 15.96
N ILE A 544 -3.41 -20.04 16.62
CA ILE A 544 -2.55 -19.62 17.71
C ILE A 544 -1.25 -20.41 17.70
N TRP A 545 -0.16 -19.69 17.83
CA TRP A 545 1.15 -20.27 18.10
C TRP A 545 1.56 -20.00 19.55
N SER A 546 2.07 -21.00 20.23
CA SER A 546 2.68 -20.87 21.55
C SER A 546 3.70 -21.97 21.82
N ASP A 547 4.90 -21.56 22.23
CA ASP A 547 5.99 -22.45 22.69
C ASP A 547 6.23 -23.66 21.75
N GLY A 548 6.32 -23.39 20.43
CA GLY A 548 6.64 -24.39 19.44
C GLY A 548 5.46 -25.25 18.97
N TRP A 549 4.22 -24.81 19.20
CA TRP A 549 3.01 -25.48 18.73
C TRP A 549 2.07 -24.50 18.06
N THR A 550 1.48 -24.91 16.94
CA THR A 550 0.44 -24.16 16.24
C THR A 550 -0.86 -24.95 16.23
N ALA A 551 -1.95 -24.35 16.74
CA ALA A 551 -3.30 -24.82 16.50
C ALA A 551 -3.96 -23.90 15.47
N VAL A 552 -4.58 -24.45 14.43
CA VAL A 552 -5.19 -23.68 13.35
C VAL A 552 -6.49 -24.30 12.89
N THR A 553 -7.45 -23.47 12.48
CA THR A 553 -8.69 -23.91 11.85
C THR A 553 -9.07 -22.99 10.70
N TRP A 554 -9.58 -23.59 9.64
CA TRP A 554 -10.20 -22.89 8.54
C TRP A 554 -11.71 -22.85 8.72
N HIS A 555 -12.29 -21.66 8.69
CA HIS A 555 -13.75 -21.48 8.78
C HIS A 555 -14.37 -21.47 7.39
N LYS A 556 -15.39 -22.30 7.20
CA LYS A 556 -16.20 -22.27 5.98
C LYS A 556 -17.29 -21.23 6.12
N LYS A 557 -17.33 -20.27 5.20
CA LYS A 557 -18.35 -19.21 5.19
C LYS A 557 -19.76 -19.79 5.35
N ASP A 558 -20.59 -19.14 6.17
CA ASP A 558 -21.98 -19.50 6.49
C ASP A 558 -22.13 -20.87 7.21
N SER A 559 -21.07 -21.47 7.77
CA SER A 559 -21.14 -22.64 8.63
C SER A 559 -21.19 -22.28 10.13
N SER A 560 -21.53 -23.25 10.99
CA SER A 560 -21.43 -23.06 12.43
C SER A 560 -19.96 -23.00 12.86
N TRP A 561 -19.63 -22.11 13.79
CA TRP A 561 -18.30 -22.00 14.41
C TRP A 561 -17.93 -23.26 15.21
N ASP A 562 -18.92 -24.02 15.68
CA ASP A 562 -18.73 -25.26 16.42
C ASP A 562 -18.36 -26.43 15.49
N ASP A 563 -18.62 -26.31 14.19
CA ASP A 563 -18.27 -27.32 13.18
C ASP A 563 -16.83 -27.18 12.67
N ASP A 564 -16.10 -26.16 13.12
CA ASP A 564 -14.74 -25.90 12.67
C ASP A 564 -13.77 -26.98 13.17
N ILE A 565 -13.07 -27.58 12.22
CA ILE A 565 -12.07 -28.62 12.50
C ILE A 565 -10.73 -27.94 12.77
N TRP A 566 -10.20 -28.16 13.98
CA TRP A 566 -8.88 -27.68 14.36
C TRP A 566 -7.80 -28.72 14.05
N GLU A 567 -6.73 -28.25 13.47
CA GLU A 567 -5.49 -28.99 13.21
C GLU A 567 -4.42 -28.55 14.21
N LEU A 568 -3.47 -29.43 14.57
CA LEU A 568 -2.39 -29.18 15.52
C LEU A 568 -1.04 -29.55 14.90
N TYR A 569 -0.08 -28.61 14.95
CA TYR A 569 1.26 -28.79 14.37
C TYR A 569 2.36 -28.42 15.37
N ALA A 570 3.45 -29.17 15.38
CA ALA A 570 4.67 -28.81 16.09
C ALA A 570 5.60 -27.97 15.19
N ASP A 571 6.50 -27.17 15.76
CA ASP A 571 7.40 -26.26 15.01
C ASP A 571 8.36 -26.99 14.05
N ASP A 572 8.62 -28.27 14.24
CA ASP A 572 9.44 -29.08 13.34
C ASP A 572 8.67 -29.55 12.09
N ASP A 573 7.34 -29.43 12.08
CA ASP A 573 6.50 -29.59 10.88
C ASP A 573 6.28 -28.23 10.19
N PHE A 574 7.34 -27.77 9.54
CA PHE A 574 7.37 -26.45 8.88
C PHE A 574 6.23 -26.23 7.87
N THR A 575 5.73 -27.30 7.26
CA THR A 575 4.75 -27.26 6.16
C THR A 575 3.32 -27.56 6.60
N GLN A 576 3.12 -27.80 7.89
CA GLN A 576 1.80 -28.19 8.43
C GLN A 576 1.22 -29.45 7.75
N SER A 577 2.07 -30.46 7.54
CA SER A 577 1.71 -31.69 6.80
C SER A 577 1.21 -32.81 7.67
N ASN A 578 1.58 -32.83 8.97
CA ASN A 578 1.27 -33.90 9.91
C ASN A 578 0.41 -33.38 11.05
N ASP A 579 -0.90 -33.51 10.91
CA ASP A 579 -1.85 -33.10 11.94
C ASP A 579 -1.80 -34.01 13.17
N LEU A 580 -1.38 -33.45 14.29
CA LEU A 580 -1.22 -34.09 15.60
C LEU A 580 -2.45 -33.92 16.49
N SER A 581 -3.55 -33.35 16.03
CA SER A 581 -4.75 -33.04 16.84
C SER A 581 -5.33 -34.26 17.55
N LYS A 582 -5.32 -35.42 16.89
CA LYS A 582 -5.80 -36.69 17.46
C LYS A 582 -4.80 -37.35 18.41
N ILE A 583 -3.50 -37.06 18.24
CA ILE A 583 -2.41 -37.64 19.06
C ILE A 583 -2.23 -36.83 20.34
N HIS A 584 -2.39 -35.51 20.27
CA HIS A 584 -2.22 -34.59 21.38
C HIS A 584 -3.48 -33.71 21.63
N PRO A 585 -4.65 -34.33 21.93
CA PRO A 585 -5.91 -33.60 22.10
C PRO A 585 -5.88 -32.63 23.29
N GLU A 586 -5.13 -32.93 24.35
CA GLU A 586 -4.98 -32.06 25.51
C GLU A 586 -4.21 -30.78 25.13
N LYS A 587 -3.14 -30.90 24.32
CA LYS A 587 -2.38 -29.75 23.83
C LYS A 587 -3.25 -28.87 22.93
N LEU A 588 -4.03 -29.49 22.03
CA LEU A 588 -4.99 -28.75 21.23
C LEU A 588 -6.00 -27.97 22.08
N SER A 589 -6.63 -28.64 23.07
CA SER A 589 -7.57 -27.98 23.98
C SER A 589 -6.92 -26.83 24.78
N GLN A 590 -5.66 -27.00 25.21
CA GLN A 590 -4.91 -25.93 25.86
C GLN A 590 -4.74 -24.69 24.93
N LEU A 591 -4.35 -24.92 23.67
CA LEU A 591 -4.15 -23.86 22.71
C LEU A 591 -5.47 -23.18 22.30
N GLN A 592 -6.56 -23.92 22.15
CA GLN A 592 -7.90 -23.35 21.90
C GLN A 592 -8.33 -22.40 23.03
N LYS A 593 -8.12 -22.80 24.30
CA LYS A 593 -8.40 -21.94 25.46
C LYS A 593 -7.49 -20.70 25.49
N LEU A 594 -6.23 -20.88 25.14
CA LEU A 594 -5.28 -19.74 25.03
C LEU A 594 -5.71 -18.78 23.90
N TRP A 595 -6.15 -19.32 22.75
CA TRP A 595 -6.69 -18.49 21.67
C TRP A 595 -7.89 -17.65 22.14
N GLN A 596 -8.82 -18.26 22.88
CA GLN A 596 -9.99 -17.57 23.44
C GLN A 596 -9.56 -16.42 24.38
N THR A 597 -8.59 -16.67 25.25
CA THR A 597 -8.02 -15.66 26.16
C THR A 597 -7.42 -14.47 25.41
N GLU A 598 -6.62 -14.75 24.37
CA GLU A 598 -6.03 -13.69 23.55
C GLU A 598 -7.08 -12.96 22.70
N ALA A 599 -8.12 -13.69 22.24
CA ALA A 599 -9.23 -13.10 21.50
C ALA A 599 -10.03 -12.09 22.34
N GLU A 600 -10.34 -12.43 23.59
CA GLU A 600 -11.01 -11.52 24.53
C GLU A 600 -10.14 -10.30 24.86
N LYS A 601 -8.85 -10.51 25.11
CA LYS A 601 -7.87 -9.48 25.43
C LYS A 601 -7.71 -8.42 24.32
N TYR A 602 -7.80 -8.83 23.06
CA TYR A 602 -7.51 -7.98 21.91
C TYR A 602 -8.73 -7.59 21.07
N ASN A 603 -9.96 -7.76 21.58
CA ASN A 603 -11.22 -7.41 20.92
C ASN A 603 -11.47 -8.18 19.60
N VAL A 604 -11.09 -9.46 19.54
CA VAL A 604 -11.30 -10.27 18.34
C VAL A 604 -12.78 -10.55 18.12
N LEU A 605 -13.53 -10.71 19.20
CA LEU A 605 -14.96 -11.02 19.14
C LEU A 605 -15.83 -9.76 18.87
N PRO A 606 -16.94 -9.92 18.13
CA PRO A 606 -17.50 -11.15 17.57
C PRO A 606 -16.75 -11.61 16.33
N LEU A 607 -16.70 -12.94 16.10
CA LEU A 607 -16.23 -13.49 14.83
C LEU A 607 -17.17 -13.09 13.70
N ASP A 608 -16.63 -12.84 12.51
CA ASP A 608 -17.40 -12.39 11.35
C ASP A 608 -16.81 -12.97 10.06
N ASP A 609 -17.52 -13.86 9.41
CA ASP A 609 -17.15 -14.52 8.16
C ASP A 609 -17.67 -13.81 6.91
N ARG A 610 -18.40 -12.69 7.07
CA ARG A 610 -18.88 -11.87 5.95
C ARG A 610 -17.69 -11.25 5.22
N ARG A 611 -17.82 -11.11 3.91
CA ARG A 611 -16.82 -10.51 3.02
C ARG A 611 -17.36 -9.19 2.45
N PHE A 612 -17.81 -9.21 1.21
CA PHE A 612 -18.40 -8.01 0.55
C PHE A 612 -19.73 -7.57 1.21
N GLU A 613 -20.42 -8.46 1.87
CA GLU A 613 -21.66 -8.15 2.60
C GLU A 613 -21.48 -7.09 3.69
N ARG A 614 -20.26 -6.99 4.25
CA ARG A 614 -19.91 -5.91 5.20
C ARG A 614 -20.07 -4.52 4.57
N ALA A 615 -19.74 -4.38 3.28
CA ALA A 615 -19.86 -3.11 2.56
C ALA A 615 -21.34 -2.71 2.31
N ALA A 616 -22.27 -3.66 2.31
CA ALA A 616 -23.68 -3.43 2.10
C ALA A 616 -24.48 -3.12 3.38
N ASP A 617 -23.85 -3.11 4.56
CA ASP A 617 -24.50 -2.81 5.84
C ASP A 617 -24.98 -1.35 5.85
N PRO A 618 -26.32 -1.10 5.95
CA PRO A 618 -26.89 0.25 5.87
C PRO A 618 -26.55 1.12 7.09
N THR A 619 -26.03 0.55 8.16
CA THR A 619 -25.65 1.29 9.38
C THR A 619 -24.24 1.87 9.27
N ARG A 620 -23.48 1.53 8.22
CA ARG A 620 -22.13 2.04 8.02
C ARG A 620 -22.14 3.55 7.76
N PRO A 621 -21.20 4.29 8.37
CA PRO A 621 -21.00 5.68 8.03
C PRO A 621 -20.61 5.80 6.53
N VAL A 622 -20.90 6.94 5.93
CA VAL A 622 -20.58 7.24 4.52
C VAL A 622 -19.52 8.32 4.40
N ALA A 623 -18.71 8.27 3.35
CA ALA A 623 -17.68 9.29 3.09
C ALA A 623 -18.30 10.67 2.75
N ALA A 624 -19.47 10.69 2.14
CA ALA A 624 -20.21 11.90 1.82
C ALA A 624 -21.68 11.74 2.19
N LEU A 625 -22.25 12.77 2.81
CA LEU A 625 -23.68 12.77 3.16
C LEU A 625 -24.54 12.77 1.90
N PRO A 626 -25.56 11.92 1.80
CA PRO A 626 -26.44 11.87 0.66
C PRO A 626 -27.22 13.18 0.52
N LYS A 627 -27.31 13.67 -0.70
CA LYS A 627 -28.08 14.87 -1.10
C LYS A 627 -28.97 14.51 -2.28
N LYS A 628 -30.01 15.31 -2.52
CA LYS A 628 -30.79 15.22 -3.75
C LYS A 628 -30.11 15.93 -4.91
N LEU A 629 -29.47 17.07 -4.64
CA LEU A 629 -28.77 17.89 -5.62
C LEU A 629 -27.32 18.09 -5.20
N TYR A 630 -26.40 17.76 -6.09
CA TYR A 630 -24.96 17.99 -5.97
C TYR A 630 -24.51 18.97 -7.05
N ALA A 631 -23.72 19.96 -6.67
CA ALA A 631 -23.11 20.90 -7.60
C ALA A 631 -21.58 20.71 -7.61
N PHE A 632 -21.01 20.53 -8.80
CA PHE A 632 -19.58 20.35 -9.03
C PHE A 632 -19.03 21.45 -9.94
N TYR A 633 -17.79 21.79 -9.73
CA TYR A 633 -17.12 22.88 -10.40
C TYR A 633 -15.85 22.40 -11.12
N PRO A 634 -15.48 23.00 -12.26
CA PRO A 634 -14.23 22.68 -12.95
C PRO A 634 -13.00 23.08 -12.12
N GLY A 635 -11.86 22.45 -12.41
CA GLY A 635 -10.59 22.78 -11.75
C GLY A 635 -10.43 22.21 -10.34
N THR A 636 -11.38 21.41 -9.88
CA THR A 636 -11.29 20.69 -8.60
C THR A 636 -10.50 19.39 -8.73
N SER A 637 -10.04 18.87 -7.60
CA SER A 637 -9.45 17.52 -7.52
C SER A 637 -10.47 16.46 -7.93
N ILE A 638 -9.96 15.28 -8.31
CA ILE A 638 -10.80 14.11 -8.52
C ILE A 638 -11.61 13.79 -7.27
N LEU A 639 -12.90 13.54 -7.43
CA LEU A 639 -13.74 13.07 -6.34
C LEU A 639 -13.69 11.55 -6.30
N HIS A 640 -13.12 11.03 -5.21
CA HIS A 640 -12.98 9.59 -5.01
C HIS A 640 -14.35 8.88 -5.16
N PRO A 641 -14.43 7.67 -5.75
CA PRO A 641 -15.69 6.96 -5.98
C PRO A 641 -16.56 6.82 -4.72
N LEU A 642 -15.95 6.57 -3.56
CA LEU A 642 -16.67 6.47 -2.27
C LEU A 642 -17.29 7.78 -1.79
N ALA A 643 -16.81 8.93 -2.29
CA ALA A 643 -17.34 10.26 -1.97
C ALA A 643 -18.25 10.80 -3.08
N ALA A 644 -18.32 10.15 -4.24
CA ALA A 644 -19.17 10.54 -5.36
C ALA A 644 -20.65 10.22 -5.11
N PRO A 645 -21.60 10.92 -5.77
CA PRO A 645 -23.01 10.60 -5.69
C PRO A 645 -23.27 9.14 -6.09
N GLN A 646 -24.00 8.42 -5.23
CA GLN A 646 -24.36 7.01 -5.48
C GLN A 646 -25.57 6.98 -6.44
N MET A 647 -25.29 7.03 -7.74
CA MET A 647 -26.29 7.15 -8.81
C MET A 647 -26.85 5.79 -9.28
N MET A 648 -26.13 4.70 -9.01
CA MET A 648 -26.47 3.38 -9.56
C MET A 648 -27.86 2.94 -9.17
N GLY A 649 -28.66 2.55 -10.17
CA GLY A 649 -30.03 2.12 -9.99
C GLY A 649 -31.02 3.20 -9.59
N LYS A 650 -30.61 4.45 -9.53
CA LYS A 650 -31.49 5.57 -9.20
C LYS A 650 -31.76 6.42 -10.44
N GLU A 651 -32.98 6.91 -10.52
CA GLU A 651 -33.33 7.94 -11.48
C GLU A 651 -32.51 9.19 -11.18
N HIS A 652 -31.84 9.74 -12.20
CA HIS A 652 -30.97 10.90 -12.01
C HIS A 652 -30.87 11.76 -13.27
N THR A 653 -30.50 13.02 -13.05
CA THR A 653 -30.18 13.99 -14.11
C THR A 653 -28.76 14.50 -13.90
N ILE A 654 -27.96 14.55 -14.97
CA ILE A 654 -26.65 15.24 -15.00
C ILE A 654 -26.80 16.45 -15.92
N SER A 655 -26.57 17.65 -15.43
CA SER A 655 -26.72 18.90 -16.16
C SER A 655 -25.45 19.72 -16.15
N ALA A 656 -24.86 19.99 -17.31
CA ALA A 656 -23.69 20.84 -17.47
C ALA A 656 -24.09 22.22 -18.01
N TYR A 657 -23.79 23.27 -17.27
CA TYR A 657 -23.99 24.66 -17.67
C TYR A 657 -22.70 25.19 -18.29
N VAL A 658 -22.74 25.45 -19.60
CA VAL A 658 -21.51 25.68 -20.36
C VAL A 658 -21.61 26.91 -21.27
N GLU A 659 -20.45 27.49 -21.57
CA GLU A 659 -20.28 28.46 -22.65
C GLU A 659 -19.34 27.81 -23.70
N ILE A 660 -19.88 27.55 -24.88
CA ILE A 660 -19.21 26.78 -25.93
C ILE A 660 -18.69 27.77 -26.98
N PRO A 661 -17.37 27.94 -27.11
CA PRO A 661 -16.78 28.63 -28.26
C PRO A 661 -16.86 27.76 -29.53
N GLU A 662 -16.66 28.38 -30.69
CA GLU A 662 -16.65 27.65 -31.94
C GLU A 662 -15.64 26.53 -31.96
N GLY A 663 -16.09 25.31 -32.27
CA GLY A 663 -15.21 24.13 -32.34
C GLY A 663 -14.79 23.53 -31.01
N ALA A 664 -15.43 23.92 -29.90
CA ALA A 664 -15.10 23.38 -28.59
C ALA A 664 -15.34 21.87 -28.50
N GLU A 665 -14.37 21.17 -27.90
CA GLU A 665 -14.40 19.74 -27.63
C GLU A 665 -13.94 19.44 -26.22
N GLY A 666 -14.23 18.22 -25.72
CA GLY A 666 -13.73 17.71 -24.43
C GLY A 666 -14.85 17.27 -23.49
N VAL A 667 -14.44 16.69 -22.38
CA VAL A 667 -15.34 16.12 -21.37
C VAL A 667 -15.92 17.22 -20.50
N LEU A 668 -17.25 17.23 -20.35
CA LEU A 668 -18.00 18.10 -19.43
C LEU A 668 -18.00 17.51 -18.03
N ALA A 669 -18.31 16.21 -17.92
CA ALA A 669 -18.20 15.43 -16.69
C ALA A 669 -18.04 13.95 -17.01
N CYS A 670 -17.31 13.23 -16.20
CA CYS A 670 -17.19 11.77 -16.30
C CYS A 670 -16.94 11.13 -14.92
N SER A 671 -17.17 9.83 -14.83
CA SER A 671 -16.80 9.02 -13.69
C SER A 671 -16.42 7.62 -14.18
N GLY A 672 -15.32 7.06 -13.66
CA GLY A 672 -14.80 5.77 -14.09
C GLY A 672 -13.68 5.88 -15.13
N GLY A 673 -13.48 4.82 -15.90
CA GLY A 673 -12.41 4.70 -16.88
C GLY A 673 -12.69 3.61 -17.90
N GLU A 674 -11.64 3.01 -18.47
CA GLU A 674 -11.74 2.00 -19.52
C GLU A 674 -12.55 0.77 -19.12
N PHE A 675 -12.51 0.39 -17.82
CA PHE A 675 -13.19 -0.80 -17.29
C PHE A 675 -14.63 -0.56 -16.84
N GLY A 676 -15.14 0.67 -17.00
CA GLY A 676 -16.53 1.01 -16.73
C GLY A 676 -16.72 2.45 -16.27
N GLY A 677 -17.94 2.96 -16.42
CA GLY A 677 -18.28 4.31 -16.03
C GLY A 677 -19.17 5.05 -17.03
N TRP A 678 -19.17 6.35 -16.95
CA TRP A 678 -19.92 7.20 -17.86
C TRP A 678 -19.17 8.49 -18.19
N SER A 679 -19.47 9.06 -19.38
CA SER A 679 -18.88 10.32 -19.82
C SER A 679 -19.89 11.15 -20.61
N LEU A 680 -20.06 12.42 -20.24
CA LEU A 680 -20.79 13.45 -20.98
C LEU A 680 -19.74 14.38 -21.60
N PHE A 681 -19.69 14.46 -22.93
CA PHE A 681 -18.63 15.20 -23.62
C PHE A 681 -19.10 15.83 -24.95
N MET A 682 -18.33 16.82 -25.40
CA MET A 682 -18.48 17.46 -26.72
C MET A 682 -17.39 16.93 -27.66
N LYS A 683 -17.80 16.51 -28.87
CA LYS A 683 -16.90 16.15 -29.97
C LYS A 683 -17.56 16.40 -31.31
N ASN A 684 -16.82 16.91 -32.31
CA ASN A 684 -17.32 17.24 -33.63
C ASN A 684 -18.55 18.16 -33.58
N LYS A 685 -18.55 19.11 -32.62
CA LYS A 685 -19.67 20.07 -32.35
C LYS A 685 -20.96 19.38 -31.88
N LYS A 686 -20.93 18.11 -31.50
CA LYS A 686 -22.09 17.35 -30.99
C LYS A 686 -21.93 17.02 -29.53
N LEU A 687 -23.07 16.93 -28.84
CA LEU A 687 -23.11 16.39 -27.47
C LEU A 687 -23.21 14.87 -27.52
N HIS A 688 -22.38 14.22 -26.76
CA HIS A 688 -22.34 12.76 -26.61
C HIS A 688 -22.48 12.39 -25.13
N PHE A 689 -23.19 11.30 -24.88
CA PHE A 689 -23.14 10.60 -23.61
C PHE A 689 -22.82 9.12 -23.87
N VAL A 690 -21.85 8.60 -23.13
CA VAL A 690 -21.46 7.20 -23.18
C VAL A 690 -21.60 6.60 -21.79
N HIS A 691 -22.24 5.42 -21.73
CA HIS A 691 -22.22 4.54 -20.57
C HIS A 691 -21.43 3.29 -20.93
N ASN A 692 -20.28 3.11 -20.28
CA ASN A 692 -19.42 1.95 -20.45
C ASN A 692 -19.82 0.89 -19.42
N TYR A 693 -20.44 -0.18 -19.90
CA TYR A 693 -20.84 -1.32 -19.08
C TYR A 693 -19.68 -2.31 -18.95
N LEU A 694 -18.82 -2.12 -17.96
CA LEU A 694 -17.72 -3.02 -17.55
C LEU A 694 -16.79 -3.46 -18.69
N LYS A 695 -16.55 -2.58 -19.68
CA LYS A 695 -15.81 -2.93 -20.92
C LYS A 695 -16.41 -4.10 -21.71
N ILE A 696 -17.65 -4.49 -21.39
CA ILE A 696 -18.42 -5.48 -22.13
C ILE A 696 -19.10 -4.81 -23.31
N GLN A 697 -19.67 -3.60 -23.09
CA GLN A 697 -20.41 -2.85 -24.10
C GLN A 697 -20.42 -1.37 -23.77
N GLU A 698 -20.19 -0.51 -24.76
CA GLU A 698 -20.49 0.91 -24.67
C GLU A 698 -21.90 1.20 -25.24
N PHE A 699 -22.68 1.94 -24.47
CA PHE A 699 -23.97 2.46 -24.88
C PHE A 699 -23.83 3.97 -25.16
N THR A 700 -23.94 4.37 -26.42
CA THR A 700 -23.70 5.75 -26.83
C THR A 700 -24.97 6.39 -27.34
N VAL A 701 -25.28 7.63 -26.90
CA VAL A 701 -26.32 8.50 -27.45
C VAL A 701 -25.70 9.85 -27.77
N SER A 702 -26.07 10.39 -28.96
CA SER A 702 -25.49 11.64 -29.46
C SER A 702 -26.59 12.57 -29.98
N SER A 703 -26.38 13.88 -29.90
CA SER A 703 -27.26 14.86 -30.52
C SER A 703 -27.23 14.69 -32.05
N PRO A 704 -28.37 14.67 -32.72
CA PRO A 704 -28.44 14.57 -34.19
C PRO A 704 -27.77 15.79 -34.85
N ASP A 705 -28.04 16.98 -34.29
CA ASP A 705 -27.55 18.25 -34.80
C ASP A 705 -26.31 18.73 -34.05
N GLN A 706 -25.54 19.62 -34.67
CA GLN A 706 -24.43 20.31 -34.03
C GLN A 706 -24.97 21.33 -33.02
N ILE A 707 -24.25 21.48 -31.90
CA ILE A 707 -24.53 22.48 -30.88
C ILE A 707 -23.83 23.79 -31.32
N PRO A 708 -24.57 24.88 -31.47
CA PRO A 708 -23.96 26.16 -31.86
C PRO A 708 -23.08 26.72 -30.77
N ALA A 709 -22.23 27.69 -31.09
CA ALA A 709 -21.50 28.45 -30.10
C ALA A 709 -22.44 29.27 -29.23
N GLY A 710 -22.18 29.40 -27.95
CA GLY A 710 -23.03 30.14 -27.02
C GLY A 710 -23.15 29.49 -25.63
N LYS A 711 -24.06 30.02 -24.83
CA LYS A 711 -24.40 29.44 -23.50
C LYS A 711 -25.47 28.40 -23.65
N HIS A 712 -25.22 27.24 -23.08
CA HIS A 712 -26.10 26.08 -23.14
C HIS A 712 -26.24 25.37 -21.80
N ASN A 713 -27.41 24.72 -21.60
CA ASN A 713 -27.63 23.70 -20.60
C ASN A 713 -27.68 22.34 -21.30
N LEU A 714 -26.64 21.54 -21.13
CA LEU A 714 -26.48 20.22 -21.74
C LEU A 714 -26.72 19.15 -20.68
N SER A 715 -27.72 18.27 -20.88
CA SER A 715 -28.02 17.31 -19.80
C SER A 715 -28.46 15.94 -20.32
N ILE A 716 -28.33 14.95 -19.43
CA ILE A 716 -28.91 13.62 -19.57
C ILE A 716 -29.90 13.36 -18.44
N HIS A 717 -30.90 12.58 -18.72
CA HIS A 717 -31.81 12.03 -17.74
C HIS A 717 -31.83 10.50 -17.89
N PHE A 718 -31.47 9.79 -16.80
CA PHE A 718 -31.52 8.35 -16.70
C PHE A 718 -32.75 7.91 -15.90
N THR A 719 -33.53 6.98 -16.49
CA THR A 719 -34.69 6.37 -15.84
C THR A 719 -34.48 4.86 -15.77
N PRO A 720 -34.43 4.25 -14.56
CA PRO A 720 -34.37 2.80 -14.44
C PRO A 720 -35.69 2.17 -14.86
N THR A 721 -35.64 1.12 -15.69
CA THR A 721 -36.84 0.42 -16.23
C THR A 721 -37.01 -0.95 -15.58
N ALA A 722 -35.92 -1.67 -15.27
CA ALA A 722 -35.97 -2.95 -14.59
C ALA A 722 -34.68 -3.23 -13.80
N LYS A 723 -34.83 -4.02 -12.73
CA LYS A 723 -33.71 -4.61 -11.98
C LYS A 723 -33.71 -6.11 -12.22
N ASN A 724 -32.60 -6.64 -12.72
CA ASN A 724 -32.39 -8.08 -12.91
C ASN A 724 -31.50 -8.60 -11.77
N SER A 725 -31.92 -9.67 -11.14
CA SER A 725 -31.26 -10.22 -9.98
C SER A 725 -30.27 -11.34 -10.26
N LYS A 726 -30.20 -11.81 -11.52
CA LYS A 726 -29.21 -12.83 -11.94
C LYS A 726 -29.00 -12.80 -13.44
N PRO A 727 -27.87 -12.30 -13.96
CA PRO A 727 -26.84 -11.53 -13.28
C PRO A 727 -27.34 -10.16 -12.80
N ASP A 728 -26.67 -9.60 -11.78
CA ASP A 728 -27.10 -8.40 -11.07
C ASP A 728 -26.86 -7.11 -11.89
N PHE A 729 -27.78 -6.74 -12.75
CA PHE A 729 -27.70 -5.49 -13.53
C PHE A 729 -29.05 -4.77 -13.55
N ILE A 730 -28.98 -3.48 -13.84
CA ILE A 730 -30.14 -2.60 -14.01
C ILE A 730 -30.26 -2.26 -15.48
N THR A 731 -31.47 -2.34 -16.03
CA THR A 731 -31.77 -1.74 -17.32
C THR A 731 -32.40 -0.37 -17.12
N GLY A 732 -32.12 0.53 -18.04
CA GLY A 732 -32.67 1.86 -18.00
C GLY A 732 -32.66 2.55 -19.37
N ASP A 733 -33.28 3.72 -19.41
CA ASP A 733 -33.38 4.57 -20.60
C ASP A 733 -32.65 5.89 -20.31
N ILE A 734 -32.00 6.42 -21.34
CA ILE A 734 -31.34 7.72 -21.30
C ILE A 734 -32.04 8.64 -22.32
N LYS A 735 -32.30 9.88 -21.87
CA LYS A 735 -32.69 11.00 -22.73
C LYS A 735 -31.62 12.08 -22.68
N LEU A 736 -31.24 12.58 -23.86
CA LEU A 736 -30.27 13.65 -24.04
C LEU A 736 -31.00 14.98 -24.31
N PHE A 737 -30.60 16.04 -23.60
CA PHE A 737 -31.26 17.33 -23.69
C PHE A 737 -30.26 18.43 -24.04
N VAL A 738 -30.70 19.37 -24.88
CA VAL A 738 -30.03 20.65 -25.15
C VAL A 738 -31.04 21.76 -24.85
N ASP A 739 -30.70 22.62 -23.90
CA ASP A 739 -31.54 23.74 -23.44
C ASP A 739 -33.00 23.33 -23.10
N GLY A 740 -33.12 22.20 -22.40
CA GLY A 740 -34.40 21.64 -21.96
C GLY A 740 -35.18 20.87 -23.04
N LYS A 741 -34.72 20.86 -24.28
CA LYS A 741 -35.36 20.10 -25.38
C LYS A 741 -34.72 18.72 -25.48
N ASN A 742 -35.53 17.65 -25.43
CA ASN A 742 -35.06 16.29 -25.71
C ASN A 742 -34.65 16.19 -27.20
N VAL A 743 -33.37 15.91 -27.45
CA VAL A 743 -32.80 15.82 -28.81
C VAL A 743 -32.51 14.39 -29.24
N ALA A 744 -32.30 13.47 -28.29
CA ALA A 744 -32.04 12.05 -28.56
C ALA A 744 -32.41 11.17 -27.37
N SER A 745 -32.66 9.89 -27.62
CA SER A 745 -32.96 8.90 -26.57
C SER A 745 -32.34 7.56 -26.92
N LEU A 746 -31.96 6.80 -25.87
CA LEU A 746 -31.45 5.45 -25.97
C LEU A 746 -32.15 4.60 -24.89
N THR A 747 -32.71 3.47 -25.31
CA THR A 747 -33.44 2.56 -24.39
C THR A 747 -32.66 1.28 -24.13
N GLY A 748 -32.94 0.68 -22.99
CA GLY A 748 -32.42 -0.65 -22.64
C GLY A 748 -30.92 -0.71 -22.34
N ILE A 749 -30.33 0.38 -21.90
CA ILE A 749 -28.92 0.32 -21.45
C ILE A 749 -28.80 -0.60 -20.23
N LYS A 750 -27.66 -1.26 -20.12
CA LYS A 750 -27.31 -2.08 -18.95
C LYS A 750 -26.32 -1.34 -18.08
N SER A 751 -26.54 -1.37 -16.76
CA SER A 751 -25.64 -0.82 -15.76
C SER A 751 -25.38 -1.87 -14.67
N ALA A 752 -24.15 -2.04 -14.25
CA ALA A 752 -23.82 -2.94 -13.15
C ALA A 752 -24.45 -2.44 -11.83
N PHE A 753 -24.92 -3.37 -10.99
CA PHE A 753 -25.51 -3.02 -9.70
C PHE A 753 -24.45 -2.68 -8.65
N ASN A 754 -23.34 -3.42 -8.65
CA ASN A 754 -22.21 -3.23 -7.75
C ASN A 754 -20.97 -2.78 -8.56
N TYR A 755 -21.06 -1.63 -9.19
CA TYR A 755 -19.89 -1.04 -9.82
C TYR A 755 -18.91 -0.61 -8.73
N SER A 756 -17.88 -1.40 -8.54
CA SER A 756 -16.78 -1.07 -7.64
C SER A 756 -15.64 -0.48 -8.47
N ALA A 757 -15.61 0.82 -8.59
CA ALA A 757 -14.47 1.52 -9.20
C ALA A 757 -13.25 1.53 -8.26
N MET A 758 -12.84 0.36 -7.75
CA MET A 758 -11.67 0.28 -6.86
C MET A 758 -10.38 0.63 -7.60
N THR A 759 -10.31 0.29 -8.89
CA THR A 759 -9.21 0.65 -9.80
C THR A 759 -9.55 1.83 -10.70
N GLY A 760 -10.84 2.24 -10.77
CA GLY A 760 -11.32 3.29 -11.64
C GLY A 760 -11.15 4.70 -11.08
N PHE A 761 -11.12 5.66 -12.00
CA PHE A 761 -11.12 7.08 -11.64
C PHE A 761 -12.48 7.51 -11.08
N GLY A 762 -12.45 8.39 -10.08
CA GLY A 762 -13.64 9.02 -9.53
C GLY A 762 -14.28 10.03 -10.49
N LEU A 763 -15.18 10.85 -9.94
CA LEU A 763 -15.87 11.87 -10.72
C LEU A 763 -14.94 13.05 -11.01
N LEU A 764 -14.92 13.47 -12.28
CA LEU A 764 -14.18 14.62 -12.80
C LEU A 764 -15.12 15.57 -13.57
N VAL A 765 -14.84 16.86 -13.48
CA VAL A 765 -15.53 17.91 -14.22
C VAL A 765 -14.55 18.65 -15.12
N GLY A 766 -14.92 18.79 -16.38
CA GLY A 766 -14.15 19.53 -17.38
C GLY A 766 -12.97 18.77 -18.00
N ARG A 767 -12.71 17.54 -17.58
CA ARG A 767 -11.65 16.70 -18.16
C ARG A 767 -11.87 15.21 -17.88
N ASN A 768 -11.26 14.36 -18.71
CA ASN A 768 -10.99 12.97 -18.39
C ASN A 768 -9.46 12.74 -18.45
N ILE A 769 -8.92 12.12 -17.43
CA ILE A 769 -7.51 11.77 -17.27
C ILE A 769 -7.38 10.28 -16.92
N GLY A 770 -6.15 9.75 -16.91
CA GLY A 770 -5.90 8.35 -16.59
C GLY A 770 -6.27 7.43 -17.76
N THR A 771 -7.40 6.73 -17.67
CA THR A 771 -7.92 5.89 -18.76
C THR A 771 -9.22 6.48 -19.32
N PRO A 772 -9.49 6.38 -20.63
CA PRO A 772 -10.72 6.92 -21.23
C PRO A 772 -11.93 6.08 -20.83
N VAL A 773 -13.05 6.73 -20.53
CA VAL A 773 -14.33 6.03 -20.31
C VAL A 773 -14.87 5.48 -21.62
N SER A 774 -14.57 6.09 -22.75
CA SER A 774 -15.05 5.71 -24.08
C SER A 774 -13.92 5.59 -25.09
N GLN A 775 -14.08 4.70 -26.05
CA GLN A 775 -13.20 4.54 -27.21
C GLN A 775 -13.31 5.74 -28.20
N GLU A 776 -14.30 6.60 -28.05
CA GLU A 776 -14.50 7.76 -28.87
C GLU A 776 -13.42 8.85 -28.75
N TYR A 777 -12.67 8.86 -27.64
CA TYR A 777 -11.62 9.86 -27.41
C TYR A 777 -10.39 9.26 -26.70
N LYS A 778 -9.28 9.99 -26.74
CA LYS A 778 -8.07 9.70 -26.00
C LYS A 778 -7.95 10.65 -24.81
N VAL A 779 -7.24 10.22 -23.76
CA VAL A 779 -6.94 11.05 -22.59
C VAL A 779 -5.51 11.62 -22.66
N PRO A 780 -5.26 12.82 -22.08
CA PRO A 780 -6.23 13.71 -21.44
C PRO A 780 -7.19 14.35 -22.46
N PHE A 781 -8.49 14.45 -22.12
CA PHE A 781 -9.50 15.08 -22.96
C PHE A 781 -10.22 16.19 -22.19
N ALA A 782 -9.58 17.35 -22.10
CA ALA A 782 -10.10 18.51 -21.39
C ALA A 782 -11.05 19.32 -22.29
N PHE A 783 -12.14 19.83 -21.69
CA PHE A 783 -13.08 20.71 -22.40
C PHE A 783 -12.44 22.07 -22.69
N THR A 784 -12.49 22.48 -23.94
CA THR A 784 -11.87 23.72 -24.44
C THR A 784 -12.78 24.96 -24.32
N GLY A 785 -14.04 24.78 -23.86
CA GLY A 785 -14.93 25.86 -23.50
C GLY A 785 -14.90 26.18 -22.00
N LYS A 786 -15.92 26.94 -21.55
CA LYS A 786 -16.10 27.28 -20.15
C LYS A 786 -17.24 26.47 -19.53
N ILE A 787 -17.01 25.84 -18.39
CA ILE A 787 -18.04 25.21 -17.57
C ILE A 787 -18.30 26.13 -16.37
N GLU A 788 -19.54 26.51 -16.16
CA GLU A 788 -19.95 27.23 -14.96
C GLU A 788 -20.06 26.27 -13.78
N LYS A 789 -20.82 25.20 -13.96
CA LYS A 789 -20.97 24.09 -13.00
C LYS A 789 -21.56 22.85 -13.70
N VAL A 790 -21.51 21.73 -13.00
CA VAL A 790 -22.26 20.51 -13.33
C VAL A 790 -23.11 20.13 -12.13
N ASP A 791 -24.41 20.01 -12.34
CA ASP A 791 -25.35 19.55 -11.31
C ASP A 791 -25.68 18.07 -11.55
N ILE A 792 -25.72 17.28 -10.46
CA ILE A 792 -26.24 15.91 -10.45
C ILE A 792 -27.41 15.88 -9.48
N GLU A 793 -28.60 15.60 -10.00
CA GLU A 793 -29.83 15.48 -9.24
C GLU A 793 -30.25 14.01 -9.15
N LEU A 794 -30.46 13.53 -7.92
CA LEU A 794 -30.96 12.17 -7.62
C LEU A 794 -32.43 12.27 -7.25
N LYS A 795 -33.27 11.41 -7.85
CA LYS A 795 -34.72 11.33 -7.56
C LYS A 795 -35.05 10.13 -6.68
#